data_a0bb6321c56788281adae8d0aaa6296f
#
_entry.id   a0bb6321c56788281adae8d0aaa6296f
#
_cell.length_a   1.000
_cell.length_b   1.000
_cell.length_c   1.000
_cell.angle_alpha   90.00
_cell.angle_beta   90.00
_cell.angle_gamma   90.00
#
_symmetry.space_group_name_H-M   'P 1'
#
loop_
_entity.id
_entity.type
_entity.pdbx_description
1 polymer ?
#
loop_
_entity_poly.entity_id
_entity_poly.type
_entity_poly.pdbx_seq_one_letter_code
_entity_poly.pdbx_strand_id
1 'polypeptide(L)'
;MKKSLARIAKLALIVCLLNGAAFADFREHFDLGQNYLANYQYSGAITEFRSALRINYLDNSARIGLINAYLARAAEYGNRDNNWAKAADDFRSALFYMVYYPTSTQVQNSASAINQATKNLEICLKATNFDFSPENRFNYAKKLRAEGNFSAAAYEFNQALGSKSLQKNSFEQVGDIMKLLGNEPKASDYYKKAVSVDPTDLNLRLSYAKILDNQKDADNALKEYSYVLDKSNSDNKDILYTLEKTFRQKLQATPNNGNLNANMGAVLQKEGQLDEALTYYKQAEALDPSNINTRINVGTLYQQKEDYRTAIKAYESVLILYPDNVNANLYRAQCYDKLGETKIAQDGYKKVLALDPNNEYIKGQMVENVKKTSSPQQFVDYVNTNLANSNPAEIFYDYAIELHKNGKIDDAIFMYNQSIKADSTDSEVYVNLALAQAQGNNYDGALTTLKNAQSKFPKDSTITSTIKNISGMKTDSLFTKASDLYNNKQYKEAINTYLSINPATADSMIGVATSYQELGDRDNAIAYYQKALELKPVDSDIAYYIAVLYGEKEDLDHAKIYLNKSLTINKNNTQASEYLTSILEAEKSNLLNDAIALYDENKYDESLVKFNELLSRDAKNSYALYYRGMIYDSKEKRNEAIADLKQAYNLNKDFTICNYIIASDYDALGKFNDAYKYYSAYANSNVEDDEYKQYAKARAEELKKYATPANK
;
A
#
# COMPACT_ATOMS: atom_id res chain seq x y z
N MET A 1 -38.15 61.86 -24.51
CA MET A 1 -37.74 62.81 -23.48
C MET A 1 -38.75 63.02 -22.34
N LYS A 2 -40.01 63.44 -22.54
CA LYS A 2 -41.01 63.71 -21.42
C LYS A 2 -41.29 62.48 -20.53
N LYS A 3 -41.35 61.21 -21.07
CA LYS A 3 -41.52 60.00 -20.29
C LYS A 3 -40.26 59.56 -19.48
N SER A 4 -39.07 59.93 -19.97
CA SER A 4 -37.81 59.67 -19.27
C SER A 4 -37.61 60.66 -18.12
N LEU A 5 -37.93 61.92 -18.28
CA LEU A 5 -37.89 62.93 -17.23
C LEU A 5 -38.90 62.65 -16.12
N ALA A 6 -40.10 62.17 -16.47
CA ALA A 6 -41.14 61.82 -15.46
C ALA A 6 -40.73 60.55 -14.65
N ARG A 7 -39.97 59.60 -15.25
CA ARG A 7 -39.38 58.45 -14.54
C ARG A 7 -38.27 58.88 -13.59
N ILE A 8 -37.37 59.77 -14.04
CA ILE A 8 -36.29 60.32 -13.20
C ILE A 8 -36.86 61.13 -12.03
N ALA A 9 -37.87 61.95 -12.30
CA ALA A 9 -38.59 62.75 -11.20
C ALA A 9 -39.29 61.81 -10.22
N LYS A 10 -39.88 60.68 -10.67
CA LYS A 10 -40.50 59.71 -9.80
C LYS A 10 -39.45 58.93 -8.98
N LEU A 11 -38.31 58.58 -9.56
CA LEU A 11 -37.19 57.96 -8.84
C LEU A 11 -36.58 58.91 -7.80
N ALA A 12 -36.37 60.18 -8.17
CA ALA A 12 -35.91 61.23 -7.22
C ALA A 12 -36.85 61.43 -6.07
N LEU A 13 -38.16 61.43 -6.33
CA LEU A 13 -39.21 61.59 -5.25
C LEU A 13 -39.21 60.34 -4.34
N ILE A 14 -39.05 59.13 -4.88
CA ILE A 14 -38.98 57.91 -4.09
C ILE A 14 -37.70 57.88 -3.25
N VAL A 15 -36.55 58.30 -3.79
CA VAL A 15 -35.27 58.40 -3.07
C VAL A 15 -35.37 59.46 -1.95
N CYS A 16 -36.03 60.61 -2.21
CA CYS A 16 -36.26 61.61 -1.16
C CYS A 16 -37.21 61.11 -0.06
N LEU A 17 -38.24 60.33 -0.41
CA LEU A 17 -39.16 59.74 0.57
C LEU A 17 -38.51 58.68 1.42
N LEU A 18 -37.66 57.78 0.78
CA LEU A 18 -36.92 56.78 1.49
C LEU A 18 -35.82 57.35 2.40
N ASN A 19 -35.16 58.42 1.97
CA ASN A 19 -34.20 59.16 2.82
C ASN A 19 -34.87 59.89 3.95
N GLY A 20 -36.06 60.44 3.72
CA GLY A 20 -36.87 61.10 4.75
C GLY A 20 -37.37 60.14 5.81
N ALA A 21 -37.82 58.93 5.41
CA ALA A 21 -38.26 57.89 6.37
C ALA A 21 -37.06 57.35 7.18
N ALA A 22 -35.91 57.08 6.52
CA ALA A 22 -34.69 56.62 7.21
C ALA A 22 -34.17 57.70 8.20
N PHE A 23 -34.31 59.00 7.87
CA PHE A 23 -33.92 60.07 8.79
C PHE A 23 -34.91 60.21 9.98
N ALA A 24 -36.17 59.97 9.78
CA ALA A 24 -37.13 59.92 10.85
C ALA A 24 -36.91 58.78 11.81
N ASP A 25 -36.67 57.55 11.27
CA ASP A 25 -36.31 56.35 12.03
C ASP A 25 -34.99 56.54 12.81
N PHE A 26 -33.98 57.14 12.18
CA PHE A 26 -32.70 57.44 12.87
C PHE A 26 -32.99 58.40 14.08
N ARG A 27 -33.74 59.42 13.87
CA ARG A 27 -34.04 60.44 14.91
C ARG A 27 -34.81 59.83 16.06
N GLU A 28 -35.77 59.00 15.78
CA GLU A 28 -36.52 58.28 16.80
C GLU A 28 -35.60 57.43 17.70
N HIS A 29 -34.76 56.59 17.11
CA HIS A 29 -33.80 55.76 17.85
C HIS A 29 -32.77 56.61 18.60
N PHE A 30 -32.33 57.73 18.03
CA PHE A 30 -31.39 58.65 18.69
C PHE A 30 -31.99 59.31 19.90
N ASP A 31 -33.20 59.88 19.78
CA ASP A 31 -33.91 60.60 20.86
C ASP A 31 -34.31 59.62 21.98
N LEU A 32 -34.79 58.44 21.65
CA LEU A 32 -35.01 57.33 22.62
C LEU A 32 -33.75 56.95 23.36
N GLY A 33 -32.63 56.81 22.63
CA GLY A 33 -31.34 56.53 23.23
C GLY A 33 -30.91 57.60 24.24
N GLN A 34 -31.03 58.82 23.89
CA GLN A 34 -30.77 59.97 24.80
C GLN A 34 -31.66 59.93 26.04
N ASN A 35 -32.98 59.69 25.87
CA ASN A 35 -33.91 59.58 26.97
C ASN A 35 -33.51 58.40 27.91
N TYR A 36 -33.25 57.20 27.39
CA TYR A 36 -32.82 56.12 28.21
C TYR A 36 -31.51 56.42 28.96
N LEU A 37 -30.56 57.06 28.30
CA LEU A 37 -29.26 57.41 28.91
C LEU A 37 -29.45 58.39 30.07
N ALA A 38 -30.35 59.45 29.88
CA ALA A 38 -30.65 60.40 30.90
C ALA A 38 -31.39 59.78 32.10
N ASN A 39 -32.15 58.73 31.91
CA ASN A 39 -32.87 58.01 32.97
C ASN A 39 -32.07 56.79 33.51
N TYR A 40 -30.76 56.73 33.31
CA TYR A 40 -29.85 55.63 33.77
C TYR A 40 -30.25 54.25 33.30
N GLN A 41 -31.01 54.16 32.21
CA GLN A 41 -31.39 52.85 31.58
C GLN A 41 -30.40 52.50 30.48
N TYR A 42 -29.16 52.18 30.86
CA TYR A 42 -28.02 52.05 29.95
C TYR A 42 -28.20 50.95 28.91
N SER A 43 -28.83 49.83 29.27
CA SER A 43 -29.09 48.76 28.30
C SER A 43 -30.06 49.16 27.19
N GLY A 44 -31.11 49.93 27.53
CA GLY A 44 -32.03 50.54 26.56
C GLY A 44 -31.30 51.55 25.67
N ALA A 45 -30.54 52.47 26.29
CA ALA A 45 -29.74 53.46 25.56
C ALA A 45 -28.77 52.77 24.53
N ILE A 46 -28.05 51.72 24.92
CA ILE A 46 -27.18 50.96 24.04
C ILE A 46 -27.93 50.35 22.84
N THR A 47 -29.14 49.81 23.09
CA THR A 47 -29.96 49.22 22.02
C THR A 47 -30.37 50.27 21.00
N GLU A 48 -30.88 51.41 21.47
CA GLU A 48 -31.36 52.47 20.62
C GLU A 48 -30.22 53.16 19.83
N PHE A 49 -29.12 53.50 20.48
CA PHE A 49 -27.98 54.07 19.77
C PHE A 49 -27.38 53.12 18.77
N ARG A 50 -27.38 51.79 19.02
CA ARG A 50 -26.99 50.79 18.01
C ARG A 50 -27.93 50.80 16.82
N SER A 51 -29.23 50.91 17.03
CA SER A 51 -30.25 51.02 15.99
C SER A 51 -30.07 52.30 15.16
N ALA A 52 -29.86 53.43 15.80
CA ALA A 52 -29.51 54.67 15.11
C ALA A 52 -28.24 54.52 14.26
N LEU A 53 -27.17 53.91 14.77
CA LEU A 53 -25.94 53.73 14.04
C LEU A 53 -26.03 52.66 12.90
N ARG A 54 -26.99 51.77 12.93
CA ARG A 54 -27.31 50.91 11.76
C ARG A 54 -27.87 51.71 10.60
N ILE A 55 -28.65 52.76 10.89
CA ILE A 55 -29.22 53.61 9.86
C ILE A 55 -28.17 54.61 9.35
N ASN A 56 -27.44 55.23 10.27
CA ASN A 56 -26.35 56.16 9.93
C ASN A 56 -25.08 55.88 10.78
N TYR A 57 -24.24 54.99 10.30
CA TYR A 57 -23.02 54.61 10.99
C TYR A 57 -21.96 55.73 11.13
N LEU A 58 -22.14 56.82 10.39
CA LEU A 58 -21.26 58.00 10.45
C LEU A 58 -21.65 59.01 11.53
N ASP A 59 -22.85 58.84 12.14
CA ASP A 59 -23.32 59.83 13.11
C ASP A 59 -22.46 59.82 14.38
N ASN A 60 -21.81 60.93 14.62
CA ASN A 60 -20.93 61.14 15.77
C ASN A 60 -21.68 61.27 17.07
N SER A 61 -22.87 61.88 17.08
CA SER A 61 -23.66 62.12 18.28
C SER A 61 -24.23 60.80 18.85
N ALA A 62 -24.75 59.93 17.96
CA ALA A 62 -25.22 58.61 18.33
C ALA A 62 -24.06 57.71 18.84
N ARG A 63 -22.88 57.87 18.24
CA ARG A 63 -21.69 57.14 18.67
C ARG A 63 -21.19 57.56 20.03
N ILE A 64 -21.16 58.90 20.30
CA ILE A 64 -20.83 59.44 21.60
C ILE A 64 -21.85 58.99 22.66
N GLY A 65 -23.15 59.03 22.33
CA GLY A 65 -24.18 58.49 23.21
C GLY A 65 -24.00 57.06 23.55
N LEU A 66 -23.65 56.20 22.53
CA LEU A 66 -23.35 54.78 22.71
C LEU A 66 -22.12 54.54 23.59
N ILE A 67 -21.02 55.29 23.36
CA ILE A 67 -19.81 55.23 24.20
C ILE A 67 -20.17 55.56 25.65
N ASN A 68 -20.86 56.65 25.89
CA ASN A 68 -21.26 57.08 27.24
C ASN A 68 -22.13 56.03 27.94
N ALA A 69 -23.08 55.43 27.22
CA ALA A 69 -23.93 54.40 27.75
C ALA A 69 -23.12 53.12 28.15
N TYR A 70 -22.16 52.71 27.34
CA TYR A 70 -21.27 51.60 27.69
C TYR A 70 -20.39 51.92 28.90
N LEU A 71 -19.76 53.10 28.95
CA LEU A 71 -18.91 53.51 30.09
C LEU A 71 -19.71 53.60 31.39
N ALA A 72 -20.92 54.13 31.34
CA ALA A 72 -21.81 54.24 32.50
C ALA A 72 -22.26 52.85 32.98
N ARG A 73 -22.66 51.96 32.09
CA ARG A 73 -23.05 50.59 32.45
C ARG A 73 -21.89 49.79 32.98
N ALA A 74 -20.69 49.94 32.39
CA ALA A 74 -19.47 49.30 32.87
C ALA A 74 -19.16 49.73 34.33
N ALA A 75 -19.31 51.04 34.62
CA ALA A 75 -19.11 51.56 35.98
C ALA A 75 -20.15 50.99 36.97
N GLU A 76 -21.40 50.81 36.54
CA GLU A 76 -22.45 50.19 37.35
C GLU A 76 -22.08 48.72 37.65
N TYR A 77 -21.72 47.92 36.63
CA TYR A 77 -21.33 46.53 36.81
C TYR A 77 -20.09 46.38 37.72
N GLY A 78 -19.11 47.25 37.59
CA GLY A 78 -17.90 47.19 38.43
C GLY A 78 -18.12 47.64 39.86
N ASN A 79 -18.71 48.81 40.04
CA ASN A 79 -18.81 49.48 41.36
C ASN A 79 -19.99 48.99 42.22
N ARG A 80 -21.10 48.60 41.58
CA ARG A 80 -22.33 48.22 42.27
C ARG A 80 -22.52 46.72 42.33
N ASP A 81 -22.27 46.04 41.20
CA ASP A 81 -22.62 44.64 41.06
C ASP A 81 -21.42 43.71 41.23
N ASN A 82 -20.21 44.25 41.37
CA ASN A 82 -18.92 43.51 41.37
C ASN A 82 -18.78 42.54 40.19
N ASN A 83 -19.46 42.81 39.06
CA ASN A 83 -19.45 41.99 37.89
C ASN A 83 -18.37 42.46 36.92
N TRP A 84 -17.12 42.17 37.27
CA TRP A 84 -15.94 42.61 36.53
C TRP A 84 -15.89 42.10 35.09
N ALA A 85 -16.45 40.91 34.83
CA ALA A 85 -16.48 40.34 33.47
C ALA A 85 -17.40 41.18 32.54
N LYS A 86 -18.63 41.50 32.96
CA LYS A 86 -19.54 42.35 32.19
C LYS A 86 -19.03 43.80 32.07
N ALA A 87 -18.41 44.32 33.13
CA ALA A 87 -17.77 45.63 33.10
C ALA A 87 -16.66 45.67 32.05
N ALA A 88 -15.81 44.62 32.00
CA ALA A 88 -14.76 44.49 30.99
C ALA A 88 -15.33 44.48 29.56
N ASP A 89 -16.40 43.76 29.29
CA ASP A 89 -17.02 43.70 27.96
C ASP A 89 -17.58 45.03 27.49
N ASP A 90 -18.16 45.80 28.42
CA ASP A 90 -18.64 47.16 28.12
C ASP A 90 -17.48 48.14 27.91
N PHE A 91 -16.38 48.05 28.69
CA PHE A 91 -15.18 48.84 28.42
C PHE A 91 -14.56 48.49 27.06
N ARG A 92 -14.49 47.19 26.67
CA ARG A 92 -14.05 46.76 25.32
C ARG A 92 -14.93 47.42 24.25
N SER A 93 -16.24 47.39 24.42
CA SER A 93 -17.19 47.96 23.48
C SER A 93 -17.03 49.48 23.35
N ALA A 94 -16.85 50.19 24.46
CA ALA A 94 -16.57 51.61 24.45
C ALA A 94 -15.25 51.93 23.74
N LEU A 95 -14.17 51.22 24.10
CA LEU A 95 -12.84 51.37 23.50
C LEU A 95 -12.84 51.07 21.99
N PHE A 96 -13.62 50.07 21.55
CA PHE A 96 -13.77 49.81 20.13
C PHE A 96 -14.28 51.05 19.38
N TYR A 97 -15.34 51.71 19.82
CA TYR A 97 -15.83 52.91 19.18
C TYR A 97 -14.91 54.12 19.35
N MET A 98 -14.22 54.25 20.48
CA MET A 98 -13.26 55.33 20.73
C MET A 98 -12.02 55.22 19.83
N VAL A 99 -11.45 54.01 19.68
CA VAL A 99 -10.17 53.81 18.99
C VAL A 99 -10.36 53.62 17.50
N TYR A 100 -11.35 52.83 17.11
CA TYR A 100 -11.51 52.46 15.70
C TYR A 100 -12.49 53.33 14.91
N TYR A 101 -13.17 54.27 15.60
CA TYR A 101 -14.05 55.28 14.97
C TYR A 101 -13.75 56.70 15.50
N PRO A 102 -12.52 57.19 15.31
CA PRO A 102 -12.15 58.49 15.80
C PRO A 102 -13.00 59.59 15.10
N THR A 103 -13.50 60.52 15.87
CA THR A 103 -14.23 61.69 15.38
C THR A 103 -13.28 62.82 15.12
N SER A 104 -13.42 63.57 14.02
CA SER A 104 -12.44 64.50 13.50
C SER A 104 -12.14 65.77 14.33
N THR A 105 -12.92 66.08 15.36
CA THR A 105 -12.80 67.36 16.09
C THR A 105 -12.73 67.25 17.62
N GLN A 106 -12.92 66.07 18.21
CA GLN A 106 -12.86 65.87 19.69
C GLN A 106 -11.75 64.92 20.14
N VAL A 107 -10.79 64.64 19.27
CA VAL A 107 -9.72 63.66 19.53
C VAL A 107 -8.81 64.06 20.69
N GLN A 108 -8.60 65.33 20.96
CA GLN A 108 -7.75 65.77 22.05
C GLN A 108 -8.33 65.54 23.46
N ASN A 109 -9.68 65.60 23.59
CA ASN A 109 -10.36 65.20 24.82
C ASN A 109 -10.56 63.69 24.91
N SER A 110 -10.44 62.97 23.82
CA SER A 110 -10.59 61.51 23.75
C SER A 110 -9.38 60.73 24.25
N ALA A 111 -8.18 61.28 24.17
CA ALA A 111 -6.97 60.56 24.60
C ALA A 111 -7.01 60.29 26.13
N SER A 112 -7.43 61.23 26.93
CA SER A 112 -7.58 61.02 28.37
C SER A 112 -8.70 60.03 28.70
N ALA A 113 -9.81 60.12 27.98
CA ALA A 113 -10.94 59.20 28.14
C ALA A 113 -10.59 57.76 27.69
N ILE A 114 -9.86 57.61 26.57
CA ILE A 114 -9.34 56.34 26.10
C ILE A 114 -8.36 55.74 27.15
N ASN A 115 -7.44 56.53 27.65
CA ASN A 115 -6.50 56.07 28.68
C ASN A 115 -7.23 55.66 29.98
N GLN A 116 -8.23 56.38 30.39
CA GLN A 116 -9.03 56.02 31.57
C GLN A 116 -9.84 54.74 31.33
N ALA A 117 -10.51 54.61 30.20
CA ALA A 117 -11.24 53.40 29.84
C ALA A 117 -10.31 52.20 29.74
N THR A 118 -9.08 52.37 29.18
CA THR A 118 -8.08 51.31 29.10
C THR A 118 -7.63 50.87 30.50
N LYS A 119 -7.34 51.83 31.39
CA LYS A 119 -6.97 51.50 32.79
C LYS A 119 -8.11 50.75 33.50
N ASN A 120 -9.34 51.19 33.32
CA ASN A 120 -10.49 50.52 33.93
C ASN A 120 -10.68 49.10 33.36
N LEU A 121 -10.49 48.91 32.05
CA LEU A 121 -10.48 47.59 31.43
C LEU A 121 -9.38 46.70 32.04
N GLU A 122 -8.16 47.20 32.18
CA GLU A 122 -7.07 46.43 32.79
C GLU A 122 -7.38 46.00 34.23
N ILE A 123 -8.02 46.87 35.03
CA ILE A 123 -8.49 46.52 36.38
C ILE A 123 -9.46 45.35 36.33
N CYS A 124 -10.46 45.43 35.46
CA CYS A 124 -11.45 44.35 35.27
C CYS A 124 -10.80 43.05 34.82
N LEU A 125 -9.84 43.11 33.89
CA LEU A 125 -9.14 41.94 33.36
C LEU A 125 -8.27 41.28 34.43
N LYS A 126 -7.58 42.07 35.24
CA LYS A 126 -6.82 41.57 36.39
C LYS A 126 -7.72 40.90 37.42
N ALA A 127 -8.89 41.52 37.72
CA ALA A 127 -9.86 41.00 38.66
C ALA A 127 -10.46 39.64 38.19
N THR A 128 -10.48 39.40 36.89
CA THR A 128 -10.96 38.13 36.28
C THR A 128 -9.87 37.15 35.91
N ASN A 129 -8.60 37.43 36.24
CA ASN A 129 -7.43 36.62 35.84
C ASN A 129 -7.40 36.34 34.33
N PHE A 130 -7.69 37.36 33.52
CA PHE A 130 -7.73 37.20 32.07
C PHE A 130 -6.33 37.00 31.50
N ASP A 131 -6.18 35.97 30.65
CA ASP A 131 -4.93 35.72 29.90
C ASP A 131 -4.84 36.69 28.70
N PHE A 132 -3.77 37.47 28.66
CA PHE A 132 -3.51 38.46 27.62
C PHE A 132 -2.85 37.91 26.35
N SER A 133 -2.64 36.60 26.25
CA SER A 133 -2.07 35.99 25.04
C SER A 133 -2.97 36.25 23.81
N PRO A 134 -2.37 36.46 22.63
CA PRO A 134 -3.14 36.66 21.40
C PRO A 134 -4.14 35.56 21.13
N GLU A 135 -3.78 34.32 21.41
CA GLU A 135 -4.62 33.14 21.25
C GLU A 135 -5.84 33.16 22.16
N ASN A 136 -5.66 33.52 23.42
CA ASN A 136 -6.78 33.64 24.35
C ASN A 136 -7.68 34.80 23.96
N ARG A 137 -7.10 35.95 23.59
CA ARG A 137 -7.88 37.10 23.08
C ARG A 137 -8.72 36.74 21.85
N PHE A 138 -8.14 36.01 20.90
CA PHE A 138 -8.87 35.55 19.71
C PHE A 138 -10.03 34.60 20.06
N ASN A 139 -9.78 33.64 20.96
CA ASN A 139 -10.81 32.70 21.40
C ASN A 139 -11.93 33.41 22.21
N TYR A 140 -11.55 34.34 23.05
CA TYR A 140 -12.51 35.14 23.78
C TYR A 140 -13.34 36.04 22.85
N ALA A 141 -12.73 36.63 21.84
CA ALA A 141 -13.42 37.38 20.80
C ALA A 141 -14.48 36.56 20.05
N LYS A 142 -14.14 35.27 19.73
CA LYS A 142 -15.10 34.32 19.13
C LYS A 142 -16.33 34.10 20.07
N LYS A 143 -16.10 33.94 21.38
CA LYS A 143 -17.15 33.78 22.36
C LYS A 143 -18.04 35.03 22.38
N LEU A 144 -17.44 36.24 22.50
CA LEU A 144 -18.19 37.53 22.48
C LEU A 144 -19.00 37.71 21.20
N ARG A 145 -18.45 37.29 20.04
CA ARG A 145 -19.18 37.32 18.76
C ARG A 145 -20.39 36.40 18.77
N ALA A 146 -20.28 35.20 19.33
CA ALA A 146 -21.37 34.24 19.45
C ALA A 146 -22.47 34.75 20.39
N GLU A 147 -22.11 35.50 21.41
CA GLU A 147 -23.02 36.15 22.34
C GLU A 147 -23.66 37.45 21.78
N GLY A 148 -23.30 37.83 20.53
CA GLY A 148 -23.78 39.05 19.88
C GLY A 148 -23.11 40.33 20.36
N ASN A 149 -22.03 40.23 21.13
CA ASN A 149 -21.29 41.39 21.64
C ASN A 149 -20.20 41.83 20.63
N PHE A 150 -20.65 42.25 19.45
CA PHE A 150 -19.83 42.48 18.27
C PHE A 150 -18.70 43.51 18.46
N SER A 151 -19.01 44.64 19.16
CA SER A 151 -18.01 45.70 19.41
C SER A 151 -16.87 45.23 20.32
N ALA A 152 -17.19 44.52 21.40
CA ALA A 152 -16.19 43.93 22.29
C ALA A 152 -15.38 42.81 21.57
N ALA A 153 -16.07 41.99 20.76
CA ALA A 153 -15.43 40.99 19.93
C ALA A 153 -14.39 41.59 18.95
N ALA A 154 -14.80 42.65 18.23
CA ALA A 154 -13.93 43.36 17.30
C ALA A 154 -12.71 43.99 17.99
N TYR A 155 -12.90 44.53 19.22
CA TYR A 155 -11.80 45.02 20.04
C TYR A 155 -10.76 43.90 20.32
N GLU A 156 -11.19 42.74 20.82
CA GLU A 156 -10.29 41.65 21.15
C GLU A 156 -9.65 40.99 19.91
N PHE A 157 -10.38 40.86 18.79
CA PHE A 157 -9.74 40.42 17.52
C PHE A 157 -8.64 41.37 17.07
N ASN A 158 -8.81 42.68 17.21
CA ASN A 158 -7.74 43.65 16.92
C ASN A 158 -6.56 43.53 17.91
N GLN A 159 -6.80 43.21 19.18
CA GLN A 159 -5.73 42.95 20.14
C GLN A 159 -5.00 41.66 19.86
N ALA A 160 -5.60 40.66 19.19
CA ALA A 160 -4.98 39.40 18.80
C ALA A 160 -4.06 39.53 17.57
N LEU A 161 -4.01 40.65 16.88
CA LEU A 161 -3.16 40.91 15.71
C LEU A 161 -1.65 40.82 15.99
N GLY A 162 -1.24 40.79 17.28
CA GLY A 162 0.14 40.58 17.68
C GLY A 162 0.71 39.23 17.25
N SER A 163 -0.12 38.21 17.04
CA SER A 163 0.26 36.89 16.52
C SER A 163 0.12 36.85 15.01
N LYS A 164 1.23 36.57 14.27
CA LYS A 164 1.19 36.46 12.79
C LYS A 164 0.22 35.40 12.31
N SER A 165 0.12 34.26 13.01
CA SER A 165 -0.78 33.16 12.66
C SER A 165 -2.26 33.51 12.76
N LEU A 166 -2.61 34.51 13.55
CA LEU A 166 -4.00 34.94 13.77
C LEU A 166 -4.38 36.15 12.92
N GLN A 167 -3.43 36.83 12.28
CA GLN A 167 -3.69 38.10 11.57
C GLN A 167 -4.78 37.98 10.50
N LYS A 168 -4.67 36.98 9.61
CA LYS A 168 -5.70 36.77 8.57
C LYS A 168 -7.08 36.61 9.17
N ASN A 169 -7.24 35.67 10.07
CA ASN A 169 -8.51 35.34 10.70
C ASN A 169 -9.04 36.53 11.52
N SER A 170 -8.20 37.26 12.24
CA SER A 170 -8.61 38.46 13.01
C SER A 170 -9.11 39.55 12.09
N PHE A 171 -8.40 39.82 10.98
CA PHE A 171 -8.89 40.83 10.02
C PHE A 171 -10.21 40.41 9.38
N GLU A 172 -10.35 39.15 8.97
CA GLU A 172 -11.60 38.62 8.43
C GLU A 172 -12.77 38.77 9.43
N GLN A 173 -12.57 38.33 10.67
CA GLN A 173 -13.59 38.43 11.72
C GLN A 173 -14.01 39.87 12.02
N VAL A 174 -13.04 40.78 12.05
CA VAL A 174 -13.35 42.21 12.21
C VAL A 174 -14.09 42.76 10.99
N GLY A 175 -13.69 42.35 9.77
CA GLY A 175 -14.39 42.70 8.53
C GLY A 175 -15.86 42.26 8.56
N ASP A 176 -16.14 41.04 8.97
CA ASP A 176 -17.50 40.52 9.17
C ASP A 176 -18.31 41.36 10.18
N ILE A 177 -17.68 41.67 11.30
CA ILE A 177 -18.32 42.48 12.33
C ILE A 177 -18.63 43.89 11.80
N MET A 178 -17.72 44.52 11.07
CA MET A 178 -17.95 45.82 10.46
C MET A 178 -19.12 45.79 9.49
N LYS A 179 -19.26 44.74 8.71
CA LYS A 179 -20.41 44.50 7.84
C LYS A 179 -21.69 44.35 8.63
N LEU A 180 -21.71 43.58 9.72
CA LEU A 180 -22.88 43.44 10.62
C LEU A 180 -23.26 44.75 11.27
N LEU A 181 -22.30 45.64 11.54
CA LEU A 181 -22.52 46.98 12.08
C LEU A 181 -22.88 48.00 11.00
N GLY A 182 -23.04 47.62 9.73
CA GLY A 182 -23.42 48.48 8.62
C GLY A 182 -22.27 49.36 8.08
N ASN A 183 -21.04 49.16 8.51
CA ASN A 183 -19.89 49.93 8.08
C ASN A 183 -19.10 49.21 6.96
N GLU A 184 -19.67 49.20 5.78
CA GLU A 184 -19.09 48.54 4.62
C GLU A 184 -17.70 49.10 4.22
N PRO A 185 -17.40 50.43 4.26
CA PRO A 185 -16.07 50.94 3.96
C PRO A 185 -14.98 50.32 4.87
N LYS A 186 -15.23 50.28 6.17
CA LYS A 186 -14.29 49.63 7.10
C LYS A 186 -14.23 48.12 6.91
N ALA A 187 -15.35 47.46 6.62
CA ALA A 187 -15.35 46.05 6.28
C ALA A 187 -14.43 45.79 5.10
N SER A 188 -14.52 46.59 4.02
CA SER A 188 -13.64 46.51 2.86
C SER A 188 -12.16 46.66 3.22
N ASP A 189 -11.81 47.65 4.07
CA ASP A 189 -10.41 47.84 4.52
C ASP A 189 -9.86 46.60 5.26
N TYR A 190 -10.68 45.98 6.13
CA TYR A 190 -10.26 44.80 6.88
C TYR A 190 -10.18 43.59 5.99
N TYR A 191 -11.08 43.35 5.05
CA TYR A 191 -10.96 42.27 4.07
C TYR A 191 -9.76 42.46 3.17
N LYS A 192 -9.46 43.70 2.72
CA LYS A 192 -8.25 44.00 1.96
C LYS A 192 -6.99 43.61 2.74
N LYS A 193 -6.92 43.94 4.06
CA LYS A 193 -5.81 43.51 4.92
C LYS A 193 -5.75 42.03 5.06
N ALA A 194 -6.87 41.31 5.26
CA ALA A 194 -6.91 39.85 5.31
C ALA A 194 -6.40 39.23 4.02
N VAL A 195 -6.85 39.69 2.85
CA VAL A 195 -6.36 39.25 1.53
C VAL A 195 -4.89 39.56 1.35
N SER A 196 -4.36 40.65 1.92
CA SER A 196 -2.89 40.91 1.85
C SER A 196 -2.06 39.94 2.67
N VAL A 197 -2.63 39.36 3.73
CA VAL A 197 -1.97 38.30 4.54
C VAL A 197 -2.00 36.94 3.83
N ASP A 198 -3.13 36.60 3.25
CA ASP A 198 -3.29 35.38 2.46
C ASP A 198 -3.95 35.68 1.11
N PRO A 199 -3.15 36.00 0.09
CA PRO A 199 -3.67 36.32 -1.24
C PRO A 199 -4.30 35.14 -1.99
N THR A 200 -4.10 33.91 -1.49
CA THR A 200 -4.55 32.69 -2.17
C THR A 200 -5.91 32.17 -1.71
N ASP A 201 -6.44 32.71 -0.62
CA ASP A 201 -7.75 32.33 -0.09
C ASP A 201 -8.89 32.84 -0.97
N LEU A 202 -9.45 31.96 -1.79
CA LEU A 202 -10.50 32.29 -2.75
C LEU A 202 -11.81 32.69 -2.09
N ASN A 203 -12.19 32.12 -0.96
CA ASN A 203 -13.40 32.45 -0.21
C ASN A 203 -13.32 33.85 0.39
N LEU A 204 -12.14 34.18 0.92
CA LEU A 204 -11.87 35.51 1.46
C LEU A 204 -11.95 36.59 0.36
N ARG A 205 -11.30 36.31 -0.83
CA ARG A 205 -11.38 37.19 -1.98
C ARG A 205 -12.81 37.35 -2.51
N LEU A 206 -13.59 36.27 -2.55
CA LEU A 206 -14.98 36.27 -2.96
C LEU A 206 -15.82 37.15 -2.02
N SER A 207 -15.55 37.05 -0.72
CA SER A 207 -16.17 37.87 0.30
C SER A 207 -15.81 39.37 0.14
N TYR A 208 -14.54 39.64 -0.16
CA TYR A 208 -14.06 40.98 -0.45
C TYR A 208 -14.70 41.57 -1.71
N ALA A 209 -14.76 40.78 -2.81
CA ALA A 209 -15.43 41.20 -4.04
C ALA A 209 -16.91 41.59 -3.82
N LYS A 210 -17.65 40.81 -3.02
CA LYS A 210 -19.06 41.10 -2.67
C LYS A 210 -19.19 42.42 -1.92
N ILE A 211 -18.27 42.77 -1.06
CA ILE A 211 -18.27 44.03 -0.33
C ILE A 211 -17.99 45.22 -1.25
N LEU A 212 -17.01 45.05 -2.16
CA LEU A 212 -16.74 46.07 -3.20
C LEU A 212 -17.98 46.30 -4.07
N ASP A 213 -18.69 45.24 -4.42
CA ASP A 213 -19.95 45.35 -5.17
C ASP A 213 -21.02 46.13 -4.44
N ASN A 214 -21.23 45.89 -3.15
CA ASN A 214 -22.17 46.63 -2.32
C ASN A 214 -21.82 48.12 -2.25
N GLN A 215 -20.52 48.42 -2.28
CA GLN A 215 -20.01 49.80 -2.32
C GLN A 215 -20.11 50.45 -3.69
N LYS A 216 -20.60 49.73 -4.71
CA LYS A 216 -20.68 50.16 -6.11
C LYS A 216 -19.29 50.38 -6.77
N ASP A 217 -18.22 49.79 -6.21
CA ASP A 217 -16.90 49.75 -6.80
C ASP A 217 -16.83 48.57 -7.77
N ALA A 218 -17.53 48.70 -8.90
CA ALA A 218 -17.75 47.65 -9.86
C ALA A 218 -16.44 47.13 -10.49
N ASP A 219 -15.47 48.02 -10.70
CA ASP A 219 -14.21 47.70 -11.38
C ASP A 219 -13.29 46.81 -10.48
N ASN A 220 -13.14 47.20 -9.22
CA ASN A 220 -12.37 46.42 -8.27
C ASN A 220 -13.08 45.10 -7.90
N ALA A 221 -14.41 45.14 -7.77
CA ALA A 221 -15.20 43.91 -7.58
C ALA A 221 -14.99 42.91 -8.73
N LEU A 222 -15.06 43.39 -9.98
CA LEU A 222 -14.88 42.55 -11.15
C LEU A 222 -13.45 41.95 -11.21
N LYS A 223 -12.41 42.73 -10.84
CA LYS A 223 -11.04 42.23 -10.74
C LYS A 223 -10.93 41.08 -9.73
N GLU A 224 -11.48 41.22 -8.55
CA GLU A 224 -11.43 40.15 -7.53
C GLU A 224 -12.25 38.93 -7.96
N TYR A 225 -13.45 39.10 -8.54
CA TYR A 225 -14.23 37.99 -9.11
C TYR A 225 -13.45 37.27 -10.23
N SER A 226 -12.80 38.01 -11.12
CA SER A 226 -12.02 37.44 -12.21
C SER A 226 -10.79 36.68 -11.69
N TYR A 227 -10.14 37.19 -10.65
CA TYR A 227 -9.05 36.48 -9.99
C TYR A 227 -9.53 35.16 -9.33
N VAL A 228 -10.67 35.20 -8.60
CA VAL A 228 -11.26 34.01 -8.00
C VAL A 228 -11.61 32.99 -9.07
N LEU A 229 -12.20 33.43 -10.17
CA LEU A 229 -12.54 32.59 -11.31
C LEU A 229 -11.29 31.94 -11.94
N ASP A 230 -10.23 32.71 -12.16
CA ASP A 230 -8.97 32.22 -12.73
C ASP A 230 -8.36 31.11 -11.89
N LYS A 231 -8.33 31.30 -10.57
CA LYS A 231 -7.72 30.34 -9.63
C LYS A 231 -8.64 29.18 -9.20
N SER A 232 -9.95 29.26 -9.49
CA SER A 232 -10.89 28.18 -9.23
C SER A 232 -10.75 27.04 -10.25
N ASN A 233 -11.04 25.82 -9.83
CA ASN A 233 -11.18 24.65 -10.68
C ASN A 233 -12.60 24.06 -10.56
N SER A 234 -12.88 22.95 -11.23
CA SER A 234 -14.18 22.25 -11.21
C SER A 234 -14.59 21.75 -9.81
N ASP A 235 -13.65 21.60 -8.88
CA ASP A 235 -13.92 21.13 -7.52
C ASP A 235 -14.46 22.23 -6.62
N ASN A 236 -14.24 23.51 -7.00
CA ASN A 236 -14.71 24.68 -6.27
C ASN A 236 -16.19 25.01 -6.56
N LYS A 237 -17.08 24.02 -6.50
CA LYS A 237 -18.49 24.13 -6.92
C LYS A 237 -19.24 25.29 -6.28
N ASP A 238 -19.08 25.50 -4.98
CA ASP A 238 -19.78 26.58 -4.25
C ASP A 238 -19.32 27.98 -4.71
N ILE A 239 -18.03 28.10 -5.02
CA ILE A 239 -17.45 29.33 -5.55
C ILE A 239 -17.97 29.57 -6.98
N LEU A 240 -17.93 28.55 -7.85
CA LEU A 240 -18.42 28.65 -9.23
C LEU A 240 -19.91 29.01 -9.26
N TYR A 241 -20.74 28.29 -8.50
CA TYR A 241 -22.15 28.62 -8.38
C TYR A 241 -22.41 30.09 -7.89
N THR A 242 -21.61 30.55 -6.94
CA THR A 242 -21.71 31.94 -6.47
C THR A 242 -21.32 32.94 -7.56
N LEU A 243 -20.26 32.66 -8.32
CA LEU A 243 -19.83 33.50 -9.44
C LEU A 243 -20.84 33.48 -10.57
N GLU A 244 -21.37 32.32 -10.95
CA GLU A 244 -22.45 32.20 -11.92
C GLU A 244 -23.63 33.06 -11.58
N LYS A 245 -24.17 32.91 -10.38
CA LYS A 245 -25.29 33.71 -9.90
C LYS A 245 -25.01 35.21 -9.95
N THR A 246 -23.81 35.59 -9.52
CA THR A 246 -23.39 37.01 -9.51
C THR A 246 -23.28 37.56 -10.91
N PHE A 247 -22.64 36.82 -11.82
CA PHE A 247 -22.48 37.28 -13.22
C PHE A 247 -23.82 37.30 -13.97
N ARG A 248 -24.72 36.34 -13.76
CA ARG A 248 -26.07 36.36 -14.32
C ARG A 248 -26.85 37.64 -13.86
N GLN A 249 -26.80 38.01 -12.58
CA GLN A 249 -27.42 39.23 -12.09
C GLN A 249 -26.80 40.51 -12.72
N LYS A 250 -25.47 40.55 -12.83
CA LYS A 250 -24.76 41.68 -13.46
C LYS A 250 -25.10 41.81 -14.95
N LEU A 251 -25.17 40.71 -15.69
CA LEU A 251 -25.53 40.69 -17.09
C LEU A 251 -26.98 41.12 -17.37
N GLN A 252 -27.92 40.87 -16.41
CA GLN A 252 -29.27 41.43 -16.51
C GLN A 252 -29.27 42.97 -16.52
N ALA A 253 -28.37 43.61 -15.78
CA ALA A 253 -28.24 45.06 -15.73
C ALA A 253 -27.38 45.63 -16.87
N THR A 254 -26.34 44.85 -17.32
CA THR A 254 -25.37 45.28 -18.32
C THR A 254 -25.11 44.16 -19.32
N PRO A 255 -26.07 43.79 -20.20
CA PRO A 255 -25.95 42.66 -21.10
C PRO A 255 -24.83 42.78 -22.13
N ASN A 256 -24.45 44.01 -22.49
CA ASN A 256 -23.43 44.34 -23.47
C ASN A 256 -22.03 44.52 -22.86
N ASN A 257 -21.75 43.95 -21.69
CA ASN A 257 -20.41 44.00 -21.11
C ASN A 257 -19.60 42.76 -21.55
N GLY A 258 -18.61 42.99 -22.42
CA GLY A 258 -17.77 41.93 -23.00
C GLY A 258 -17.03 41.11 -21.94
N ASN A 259 -16.46 41.77 -20.92
CA ASN A 259 -15.75 41.10 -19.84
C ASN A 259 -16.67 40.21 -18.98
N LEU A 260 -17.90 40.68 -18.65
CA LEU A 260 -18.86 39.86 -17.92
C LEU A 260 -19.32 38.65 -18.72
N ASN A 261 -19.55 38.81 -20.04
CA ASN A 261 -19.87 37.69 -20.93
C ASN A 261 -18.69 36.68 -21.00
N ALA A 262 -17.45 37.17 -21.11
CA ALA A 262 -16.29 36.27 -21.08
C ALA A 262 -16.14 35.53 -19.77
N ASN A 263 -16.31 36.19 -18.62
CA ASN A 263 -16.27 35.57 -17.31
C ASN A 263 -17.41 34.58 -17.10
N MET A 264 -18.63 34.89 -17.58
CA MET A 264 -19.74 33.94 -17.54
C MET A 264 -19.45 32.68 -18.36
N GLY A 265 -18.90 32.83 -19.57
CA GLY A 265 -18.44 31.71 -20.38
C GLY A 265 -17.40 30.86 -19.65
N ALA A 266 -16.46 31.48 -18.94
CA ALA A 266 -15.42 30.78 -18.20
C ALA A 266 -15.96 30.03 -16.96
N VAL A 267 -16.95 30.57 -16.24
CA VAL A 267 -17.62 29.83 -15.16
C VAL A 267 -18.30 28.60 -15.70
N LEU A 268 -19.15 28.76 -16.73
CA LEU A 268 -19.89 27.66 -17.36
C LEU A 268 -18.98 26.57 -17.94
N GLN A 269 -17.84 26.98 -18.50
CA GLN A 269 -16.83 26.04 -18.99
C GLN A 269 -16.26 25.19 -17.86
N LYS A 270 -15.94 25.80 -16.70
CA LYS A 270 -15.44 25.08 -15.53
C LYS A 270 -16.50 24.17 -14.89
N GLU A 271 -17.78 24.51 -15.04
CA GLU A 271 -18.92 23.69 -14.64
C GLU A 271 -19.26 22.57 -15.64
N GLY A 272 -18.59 22.56 -16.80
CA GLY A 272 -18.84 21.58 -17.86
C GLY A 272 -20.03 21.91 -18.77
N GLN A 273 -20.64 23.09 -18.65
CA GLN A 273 -21.76 23.55 -19.47
C GLN A 273 -21.26 24.18 -20.79
N LEU A 274 -20.60 23.36 -21.62
CA LEU A 274 -19.76 23.82 -22.74
C LEU A 274 -20.52 24.56 -23.85
N ASP A 275 -21.76 24.17 -24.14
CA ASP A 275 -22.56 24.80 -25.22
C ASP A 275 -23.06 26.21 -24.79
N GLU A 276 -23.48 26.33 -23.53
CA GLU A 276 -23.85 27.63 -22.99
C GLU A 276 -22.63 28.55 -22.86
N ALA A 277 -21.48 28.02 -22.40
CA ALA A 277 -20.22 28.74 -22.34
C ALA A 277 -19.82 29.30 -23.72
N LEU A 278 -19.96 28.50 -24.79
CA LEU A 278 -19.68 28.93 -26.15
C LEU A 278 -20.54 30.12 -26.58
N THR A 279 -21.81 30.12 -26.18
CA THR A 279 -22.74 31.20 -26.46
C THR A 279 -22.26 32.54 -25.85
N TYR A 280 -21.88 32.49 -24.57
CA TYR A 280 -21.36 33.67 -23.89
C TYR A 280 -20.01 34.13 -24.43
N TYR A 281 -19.11 33.22 -24.77
CA TYR A 281 -17.84 33.61 -25.42
C TYR A 281 -18.02 34.24 -26.77
N LYS A 282 -18.96 33.76 -27.61
CA LYS A 282 -19.28 34.39 -28.88
C LYS A 282 -19.87 35.79 -28.70
N GLN A 283 -20.69 36.01 -27.71
CA GLN A 283 -21.20 37.32 -27.33
C GLN A 283 -20.05 38.24 -26.88
N ALA A 284 -19.13 37.73 -26.06
CA ALA A 284 -17.97 38.48 -25.60
C ALA A 284 -17.06 38.87 -26.78
N GLU A 285 -16.80 37.96 -27.72
CA GLU A 285 -15.98 38.20 -28.91
C GLU A 285 -16.63 39.24 -29.87
N ALA A 286 -17.96 39.20 -30.01
CA ALA A 286 -18.69 40.18 -30.79
C ALA A 286 -18.65 41.59 -30.17
N LEU A 287 -18.63 41.69 -28.83
CA LEU A 287 -18.56 42.96 -28.10
C LEU A 287 -17.13 43.52 -28.02
N ASP A 288 -16.11 42.65 -27.95
CA ASP A 288 -14.70 43.05 -27.95
C ASP A 288 -13.88 42.07 -28.80
N PRO A 289 -13.82 42.28 -30.13
CA PRO A 289 -13.03 41.44 -31.02
C PRO A 289 -11.53 41.51 -30.78
N SER A 290 -11.04 42.51 -30.06
CA SER A 290 -9.61 42.67 -29.75
C SER A 290 -9.17 41.85 -28.54
N ASN A 291 -10.09 41.28 -27.76
CA ASN A 291 -9.78 40.52 -26.58
C ASN A 291 -9.23 39.12 -26.93
N ILE A 292 -7.93 39.00 -26.87
CA ILE A 292 -7.18 37.77 -27.20
C ILE A 292 -7.59 36.64 -26.27
N ASN A 293 -7.80 36.93 -24.97
CA ASN A 293 -8.12 35.91 -23.99
C ASN A 293 -9.46 35.21 -24.29
N THR A 294 -10.45 35.98 -24.78
CA THR A 294 -11.73 35.42 -25.21
C THR A 294 -11.54 34.40 -26.33
N ARG A 295 -10.73 34.71 -27.34
CA ARG A 295 -10.42 33.79 -28.47
C ARG A 295 -9.66 32.57 -28.01
N ILE A 296 -8.68 32.72 -27.09
CA ILE A 296 -7.97 31.57 -26.47
C ILE A 296 -8.97 30.68 -25.71
N ASN A 297 -9.88 31.28 -24.94
CA ASN A 297 -10.91 30.54 -24.21
C ASN A 297 -11.86 29.78 -25.16
N VAL A 298 -12.25 30.36 -26.27
CA VAL A 298 -12.99 29.63 -27.34
C VAL A 298 -12.21 28.41 -27.81
N GLY A 299 -10.92 28.58 -28.06
CA GLY A 299 -10.03 27.47 -28.43
C GLY A 299 -9.96 26.38 -27.37
N THR A 300 -9.77 26.74 -26.08
CA THR A 300 -9.72 25.79 -24.98
C THR A 300 -11.05 25.08 -24.78
N LEU A 301 -12.17 25.74 -25.03
CA LEU A 301 -13.49 25.11 -24.99
C LEU A 301 -13.67 24.07 -26.09
N TYR A 302 -13.27 24.34 -27.32
CA TYR A 302 -13.28 23.34 -28.39
C TYR A 302 -12.30 22.19 -28.09
N GLN A 303 -11.16 22.49 -27.50
CA GLN A 303 -10.21 21.46 -27.05
C GLN A 303 -10.85 20.55 -25.95
N GLN A 304 -11.60 21.10 -25.02
CA GLN A 304 -12.32 20.35 -24.01
C GLN A 304 -13.48 19.51 -24.60
N LYS A 305 -14.08 19.97 -25.71
CA LYS A 305 -15.04 19.21 -26.52
C LYS A 305 -14.38 18.18 -27.44
N GLU A 306 -13.06 18.03 -27.36
CA GLU A 306 -12.25 17.18 -28.23
C GLU A 306 -12.29 17.54 -29.73
N ASP A 307 -12.87 18.70 -30.08
CA ASP A 307 -12.81 19.24 -31.44
C ASP A 307 -11.48 20.01 -31.65
N TYR A 308 -10.41 19.22 -31.69
CA TYR A 308 -9.03 19.78 -31.79
C TYR A 308 -8.81 20.59 -33.08
N ARG A 309 -9.48 20.23 -34.18
CA ARG A 309 -9.32 20.95 -35.47
C ARG A 309 -9.93 22.36 -35.42
N THR A 310 -11.09 22.52 -34.78
CA THR A 310 -11.71 23.82 -34.56
C THR A 310 -10.93 24.64 -33.53
N ALA A 311 -10.42 23.98 -32.44
CA ALA A 311 -9.54 24.62 -31.47
C ALA A 311 -8.26 25.20 -32.14
N ILE A 312 -7.61 24.45 -33.02
CA ILE A 312 -6.44 24.92 -33.79
C ILE A 312 -6.76 26.19 -34.57
N LYS A 313 -7.91 26.24 -35.28
CA LYS A 313 -8.33 27.44 -36.01
C LYS A 313 -8.49 28.66 -35.11
N ALA A 314 -9.07 28.45 -33.91
CA ALA A 314 -9.21 29.53 -32.95
C ALA A 314 -7.84 30.05 -32.49
N TYR A 315 -6.90 29.17 -32.15
CA TYR A 315 -5.54 29.58 -31.78
C TYR A 315 -4.77 30.21 -32.93
N GLU A 316 -4.92 29.72 -34.14
CA GLU A 316 -4.31 30.33 -35.36
C GLU A 316 -4.82 31.74 -35.59
N SER A 317 -6.11 32.01 -35.33
CA SER A 317 -6.64 33.38 -35.44
C SER A 317 -5.98 34.35 -34.45
N VAL A 318 -5.55 33.88 -33.30
CA VAL A 318 -4.75 34.65 -32.34
C VAL A 318 -3.32 34.82 -32.85
N LEU A 319 -2.72 33.78 -33.40
CA LEU A 319 -1.32 33.76 -33.84
C LEU A 319 -1.08 34.56 -35.13
N ILE A 320 -2.10 34.81 -35.92
CA ILE A 320 -2.04 35.76 -37.07
C ILE A 320 -1.73 37.17 -36.58
N LEU A 321 -2.34 37.59 -35.46
CA LEU A 321 -2.16 38.91 -34.88
C LEU A 321 -1.00 38.98 -33.89
N TYR A 322 -0.78 37.91 -33.16
CA TYR A 322 0.23 37.81 -32.10
C TYR A 322 1.03 36.50 -32.23
N PRO A 323 1.97 36.44 -33.21
CA PRO A 323 2.71 35.22 -33.54
C PRO A 323 3.48 34.60 -32.36
N ASP A 324 3.86 35.43 -31.38
CA ASP A 324 4.65 35.04 -30.23
C ASP A 324 3.80 34.86 -28.94
N ASN A 325 2.47 34.76 -29.09
CA ASN A 325 1.62 34.44 -27.97
C ASN A 325 1.91 33.00 -27.46
N VAL A 326 2.49 32.91 -26.28
CA VAL A 326 2.96 31.65 -25.69
C VAL A 326 1.79 30.65 -25.53
N ASN A 327 0.67 31.09 -24.96
CA ASN A 327 -0.49 30.23 -24.70
C ASN A 327 -1.12 29.68 -25.98
N ALA A 328 -1.30 30.53 -26.99
CA ALA A 328 -1.87 30.10 -28.27
C ALA A 328 -0.96 29.11 -29.01
N ASN A 329 0.38 29.33 -29.01
CA ASN A 329 1.33 28.37 -29.56
C ASN A 329 1.31 27.05 -28.79
N LEU A 330 1.24 27.12 -27.45
CA LEU A 330 1.19 25.93 -26.60
C LEU A 330 -0.06 25.09 -26.86
N TYR A 331 -1.23 25.70 -26.74
CA TYR A 331 -2.51 24.95 -26.85
C TYR A 331 -2.71 24.42 -28.28
N ARG A 332 -2.25 25.14 -29.30
CA ARG A 332 -2.22 24.63 -30.67
C ARG A 332 -1.32 23.41 -30.80
N ALA A 333 -0.13 23.43 -30.20
CA ALA A 333 0.78 22.28 -30.20
C ALA A 333 0.17 21.07 -29.49
N GLN A 334 -0.49 21.27 -28.34
CA GLN A 334 -1.22 20.24 -27.62
C GLN A 334 -2.36 19.64 -28.48
N CYS A 335 -3.09 20.43 -29.23
CA CYS A 335 -4.12 19.93 -30.14
C CYS A 335 -3.52 19.05 -31.24
N TYR A 336 -2.37 19.44 -31.85
CA TYR A 336 -1.68 18.60 -32.82
C TYR A 336 -1.18 17.29 -32.21
N ASP A 337 -0.69 17.32 -30.96
CA ASP A 337 -0.27 16.12 -30.25
C ASP A 337 -1.46 15.15 -30.04
N LYS A 338 -2.62 15.68 -29.65
CA LYS A 338 -3.86 14.89 -29.50
C LYS A 338 -4.37 14.29 -30.83
N LEU A 339 -4.13 14.97 -31.93
CA LEU A 339 -4.43 14.47 -33.28
C LEU A 339 -3.41 13.44 -33.80
N GLY A 340 -2.33 13.19 -33.06
CA GLY A 340 -1.22 12.32 -33.50
C GLY A 340 -0.29 13.00 -34.55
N GLU A 341 -0.46 14.29 -34.80
CA GLU A 341 0.39 15.06 -35.71
C GLU A 341 1.68 15.51 -34.97
N THR A 342 2.42 14.53 -34.50
CA THR A 342 3.48 14.65 -33.49
C THR A 342 4.63 15.59 -33.94
N LYS A 343 4.99 15.56 -35.20
CA LYS A 343 6.06 16.43 -35.74
C LYS A 343 5.67 17.90 -35.66
N ILE A 344 4.42 18.23 -35.99
CA ILE A 344 3.91 19.62 -35.96
C ILE A 344 3.81 20.06 -34.49
N ALA A 345 3.37 19.17 -33.60
CA ALA A 345 3.35 19.41 -32.16
C ALA A 345 4.75 19.73 -31.60
N GLN A 346 5.78 18.97 -31.99
CA GLN A 346 7.17 19.22 -31.61
C GLN A 346 7.66 20.60 -32.02
N ASP A 347 7.39 20.98 -33.27
CA ASP A 347 7.80 22.30 -33.78
C ASP A 347 7.07 23.42 -33.02
N GLY A 348 5.82 23.20 -32.65
CA GLY A 348 5.05 24.08 -31.78
C GLY A 348 5.65 24.22 -30.38
N TYR A 349 5.98 23.10 -29.72
CA TYR A 349 6.63 23.10 -28.41
C TYR A 349 8.02 23.75 -28.44
N LYS A 350 8.83 23.50 -29.47
CA LYS A 350 10.12 24.18 -29.66
C LYS A 350 9.96 25.69 -29.72
N LYS A 351 8.93 26.16 -30.44
CA LYS A 351 8.65 27.61 -30.54
C LYS A 351 8.28 28.17 -29.16
N VAL A 352 7.48 27.44 -28.37
CA VAL A 352 7.14 27.86 -26.99
C VAL A 352 8.39 27.93 -26.13
N LEU A 353 9.29 26.93 -26.17
CA LEU A 353 10.55 26.95 -25.44
C LEU A 353 11.52 28.05 -25.88
N ALA A 354 11.46 28.45 -27.14
CA ALA A 354 12.24 29.60 -27.61
C ALA A 354 11.74 30.94 -27.02
N LEU A 355 10.43 31.02 -26.72
CA LEU A 355 9.80 32.18 -26.09
C LEU A 355 9.90 32.15 -24.55
N ASP A 356 9.86 30.96 -23.95
CA ASP A 356 9.97 30.73 -22.51
C ASP A 356 10.88 29.53 -22.24
N PRO A 357 12.21 29.72 -22.22
CA PRO A 357 13.19 28.64 -22.07
C PRO A 357 13.16 27.88 -20.73
N ASN A 358 12.57 28.48 -19.70
CA ASN A 358 12.50 27.91 -18.37
C ASN A 358 11.17 27.21 -18.07
N ASN A 359 10.33 27.01 -19.07
CA ASN A 359 9.04 26.38 -18.92
C ASN A 359 9.19 24.87 -18.73
N GLU A 360 9.26 24.44 -17.48
CA GLU A 360 9.45 23.03 -17.11
C GLU A 360 8.29 22.14 -17.61
N TYR A 361 7.06 22.67 -17.65
CA TYR A 361 5.92 21.94 -18.20
C TYR A 361 6.14 21.57 -19.66
N ILE A 362 6.62 22.53 -20.48
CA ILE A 362 6.83 22.31 -21.92
C ILE A 362 8.03 21.38 -22.15
N LYS A 363 9.08 21.49 -21.34
CA LYS A 363 10.18 20.54 -21.37
C LYS A 363 9.67 19.12 -21.13
N GLY A 364 8.79 18.92 -20.13
CA GLY A 364 8.14 17.64 -19.89
C GLY A 364 7.32 17.14 -21.07
N GLN A 365 6.49 18.00 -21.69
CA GLN A 365 5.71 17.64 -22.89
C GLN A 365 6.60 17.26 -24.08
N MET A 366 7.70 17.94 -24.27
CA MET A 366 8.68 17.58 -25.29
C MET A 366 9.35 16.23 -25.03
N VAL A 367 9.71 15.94 -23.78
CA VAL A 367 10.24 14.65 -23.37
C VAL A 367 9.26 13.53 -23.72
N GLU A 368 7.99 13.68 -23.31
CA GLU A 368 6.94 12.70 -23.58
C GLU A 368 6.68 12.49 -25.07
N ASN A 369 6.73 13.56 -25.83
CA ASN A 369 6.55 13.50 -27.27
C ASN A 369 7.73 12.79 -27.97
N VAL A 370 8.97 13.09 -27.56
CA VAL A 370 10.18 12.43 -28.08
C VAL A 370 10.23 10.95 -27.69
N LYS A 371 9.81 10.58 -26.48
CA LYS A 371 9.67 9.17 -26.07
C LYS A 371 8.79 8.36 -27.02
N LYS A 372 7.69 8.96 -27.50
CA LYS A 372 6.72 8.28 -28.40
C LYS A 372 7.23 8.11 -29.82
N THR A 373 8.14 8.95 -30.28
CA THR A 373 8.48 9.11 -31.71
C THR A 373 9.88 8.69 -32.07
N SER A 374 10.77 8.49 -31.12
CA SER A 374 12.18 8.20 -31.34
C SER A 374 12.65 6.90 -30.72
N SER A 375 13.76 6.37 -31.25
CA SER A 375 14.45 5.26 -30.61
C SER A 375 15.09 5.73 -29.28
N PRO A 376 15.40 4.80 -28.35
CA PRO A 376 16.08 5.13 -27.10
C PRO A 376 17.37 5.94 -27.30
N GLN A 377 18.16 5.63 -28.33
CA GLN A 377 19.37 6.39 -28.65
C GLN A 377 19.07 7.83 -29.08
N GLN A 378 18.07 8.03 -29.94
CA GLN A 378 17.67 9.38 -30.38
C GLN A 378 17.10 10.19 -29.20
N PHE A 379 16.42 9.53 -28.26
CA PHE A 379 15.96 10.15 -27.02
C PHE A 379 17.15 10.64 -26.17
N VAL A 380 18.18 9.81 -26.00
CA VAL A 380 19.40 10.19 -25.27
C VAL A 380 20.08 11.39 -25.94
N ASP A 381 20.21 11.38 -27.25
CA ASP A 381 20.81 12.49 -28.01
C ASP A 381 20.02 13.80 -27.84
N TYR A 382 18.67 13.69 -27.85
CA TYR A 382 17.79 14.82 -27.58
C TYR A 382 17.98 15.42 -26.20
N VAL A 383 17.96 14.58 -25.16
CA VAL A 383 18.11 15.00 -23.75
C VAL A 383 19.48 15.66 -23.54
N ASN A 384 20.56 15.03 -24.02
CA ASN A 384 21.91 15.57 -23.87
C ASN A 384 22.10 16.90 -24.60
N THR A 385 21.40 17.09 -25.70
CA THR A 385 21.51 18.35 -26.50
C THR A 385 20.65 19.47 -25.92
N ASN A 386 19.42 19.15 -25.46
CA ASN A 386 18.42 20.18 -25.18
C ASN A 386 18.12 20.32 -23.67
N LEU A 387 18.46 19.31 -22.83
CA LEU A 387 18.09 19.23 -21.43
C LEU A 387 19.28 18.91 -20.53
N ALA A 388 20.50 19.17 -20.98
CA ALA A 388 21.73 18.85 -20.22
C ALA A 388 21.75 19.45 -18.78
N ASN A 389 21.05 20.57 -18.58
CA ASN A 389 20.94 21.23 -17.26
C ASN A 389 19.73 20.79 -16.43
N SER A 390 18.91 19.85 -16.93
CA SER A 390 17.64 19.42 -16.31
C SER A 390 17.74 18.01 -15.73
N ASN A 391 18.86 17.66 -15.09
CA ASN A 391 19.11 16.34 -14.51
C ASN A 391 18.87 15.17 -15.50
N PRO A 392 19.73 14.98 -16.50
CA PRO A 392 19.55 13.90 -17.49
C PRO A 392 19.46 12.51 -16.88
N ALA A 393 20.13 12.25 -15.74
CA ALA A 393 20.11 10.96 -15.09
C ALA A 393 18.71 10.55 -14.65
N GLU A 394 17.96 11.45 -14.04
CA GLU A 394 16.57 11.25 -13.62
C GLU A 394 15.65 11.03 -14.83
N ILE A 395 15.79 11.85 -15.88
CA ILE A 395 15.00 11.72 -17.12
C ILE A 395 15.22 10.32 -17.76
N PHE A 396 16.47 9.83 -17.80
CA PHE A 396 16.77 8.51 -18.33
C PHE A 396 16.24 7.40 -17.42
N TYR A 397 16.32 7.58 -16.11
CA TYR A 397 15.81 6.64 -15.13
C TYR A 397 14.29 6.47 -15.24
N ASP A 398 13.54 7.58 -15.30
CA ASP A 398 12.09 7.55 -15.43
C ASP A 398 11.65 6.84 -16.72
N TYR A 399 12.34 7.11 -17.82
CA TYR A 399 12.04 6.44 -19.08
C TYR A 399 12.41 4.96 -19.05
N ALA A 400 13.50 4.59 -18.38
CA ALA A 400 13.86 3.19 -18.16
C ALA A 400 12.79 2.42 -17.38
N ILE A 401 12.23 3.03 -16.30
CA ILE A 401 11.13 2.44 -15.54
C ILE A 401 9.89 2.23 -16.42
N GLU A 402 9.55 3.21 -17.23
CA GLU A 402 8.40 3.12 -18.16
C GLU A 402 8.59 1.98 -19.16
N LEU A 403 9.76 1.89 -19.79
CA LEU A 403 10.11 0.81 -20.72
C LEU A 403 10.08 -0.56 -20.04
N HIS A 404 10.61 -0.63 -18.82
CA HIS A 404 10.63 -1.87 -18.03
C HIS A 404 9.20 -2.35 -17.69
N LYS A 405 8.33 -1.45 -17.24
CA LYS A 405 6.91 -1.75 -16.99
C LYS A 405 6.17 -2.22 -18.25
N ASN A 406 6.54 -1.68 -19.40
CA ASN A 406 5.96 -2.03 -20.69
C ASN A 406 6.58 -3.30 -21.32
N GLY A 407 7.49 -3.98 -20.62
CA GLY A 407 8.14 -5.21 -21.08
C GLY A 407 9.22 -5.01 -22.16
N LYS A 408 9.62 -3.77 -22.43
CA LYS A 408 10.71 -3.45 -23.37
C LYS A 408 12.06 -3.54 -22.67
N ILE A 409 12.45 -4.77 -22.33
CA ILE A 409 13.55 -5.03 -21.39
C ILE A 409 14.90 -4.52 -21.91
N ASP A 410 15.24 -4.77 -23.17
CA ASP A 410 16.52 -4.33 -23.74
C ASP A 410 16.64 -2.79 -23.79
N ASP A 411 15.57 -2.11 -24.17
CA ASP A 411 15.49 -0.65 -24.16
C ASP A 411 15.61 -0.09 -22.75
N ALA A 412 14.96 -0.74 -21.78
CA ALA A 412 15.05 -0.36 -20.36
C ALA A 412 16.48 -0.51 -19.83
N ILE A 413 17.15 -1.62 -20.11
CA ILE A 413 18.56 -1.86 -19.76
C ILE A 413 19.46 -0.78 -20.36
N PHE A 414 19.22 -0.44 -21.63
CA PHE A 414 19.95 0.62 -22.28
C PHE A 414 19.76 1.97 -21.55
N MET A 415 18.53 2.33 -21.22
CA MET A 415 18.23 3.61 -20.56
C MET A 415 18.75 3.66 -19.12
N TYR A 416 18.66 2.59 -18.33
CA TYR A 416 19.29 2.52 -17.01
C TYR A 416 20.81 2.73 -17.08
N ASN A 417 21.47 2.16 -18.08
CA ASN A 417 22.90 2.39 -18.30
C ASN A 417 23.21 3.84 -18.64
N GLN A 418 22.35 4.53 -19.40
CA GLN A 418 22.53 5.97 -19.68
C GLN A 418 22.33 6.81 -18.42
N SER A 419 21.38 6.44 -17.55
CA SER A 419 21.18 7.08 -16.26
C SER A 419 22.43 6.95 -15.37
N ILE A 420 22.98 5.75 -15.23
CA ILE A 420 24.21 5.48 -14.48
C ILE A 420 25.41 6.24 -15.05
N LYS A 421 25.47 6.37 -16.38
CA LYS A 421 26.54 7.12 -17.06
C LYS A 421 26.44 8.63 -16.77
N ALA A 422 25.23 9.16 -16.67
CA ALA A 422 24.98 10.56 -16.37
C ALA A 422 25.20 10.87 -14.86
N ASP A 423 24.70 10.00 -13.98
CA ASP A 423 24.96 10.04 -12.55
C ASP A 423 25.00 8.61 -11.98
N SER A 424 26.12 8.28 -11.37
CA SER A 424 26.36 6.95 -10.80
C SER A 424 26.17 6.90 -9.27
N THR A 425 25.59 7.92 -8.65
CA THR A 425 25.49 8.06 -7.18
C THR A 425 24.21 7.47 -6.58
N ASP A 426 23.24 7.12 -7.42
CA ASP A 426 21.98 6.51 -6.99
C ASP A 426 22.05 4.98 -7.08
N SER A 427 21.92 4.31 -5.93
CA SER A 427 21.95 2.85 -5.82
C SER A 427 20.70 2.19 -6.42
N GLU A 428 19.55 2.88 -6.43
CA GLU A 428 18.29 2.34 -6.92
C GLU A 428 18.35 2.04 -8.42
N VAL A 429 19.05 2.86 -9.19
CA VAL A 429 19.23 2.66 -10.63
C VAL A 429 19.94 1.34 -10.93
N TYR A 430 20.97 0.99 -10.13
CA TYR A 430 21.68 -0.29 -10.27
C TYR A 430 20.80 -1.50 -9.92
N VAL A 431 19.96 -1.35 -8.90
CA VAL A 431 19.01 -2.40 -8.49
C VAL A 431 18.01 -2.65 -9.61
N ASN A 432 17.42 -1.59 -10.18
CA ASN A 432 16.45 -1.71 -11.26
C ASN A 432 17.08 -2.21 -12.56
N LEU A 433 18.31 -1.81 -12.88
CA LEU A 433 19.08 -2.37 -13.99
C LEU A 433 19.26 -3.89 -13.83
N ALA A 434 19.66 -4.33 -12.63
CA ALA A 434 19.86 -5.75 -12.37
C ALA A 434 18.55 -6.55 -12.44
N LEU A 435 17.45 -5.99 -11.95
CA LEU A 435 16.13 -6.60 -12.08
C LEU A 435 15.70 -6.73 -13.55
N ALA A 436 15.91 -5.71 -14.36
CA ALA A 436 15.65 -5.75 -15.80
C ALA A 436 16.52 -6.82 -16.51
N GLN A 437 17.83 -6.89 -16.17
CA GLN A 437 18.72 -7.91 -16.68
C GLN A 437 18.27 -9.33 -16.30
N ALA A 438 17.83 -9.52 -15.06
CA ALA A 438 17.32 -10.82 -14.59
C ALA A 438 16.01 -11.20 -15.30
N GLN A 439 15.11 -10.24 -15.52
CA GLN A 439 13.89 -10.47 -16.29
C GLN A 439 14.17 -10.85 -17.75
N GLY A 440 15.27 -10.35 -18.32
CA GLY A 440 15.80 -10.77 -19.60
C GLY A 440 16.62 -12.06 -19.54
N ASN A 441 16.57 -12.82 -18.44
CA ASN A 441 17.33 -14.05 -18.18
C ASN A 441 18.86 -13.88 -18.14
N ASN A 442 19.36 -12.65 -18.07
CA ASN A 442 20.78 -12.37 -17.92
C ASN A 442 21.14 -12.26 -16.42
N TYR A 443 21.04 -13.36 -15.71
CA TYR A 443 21.31 -13.41 -14.26
C TYR A 443 22.76 -13.09 -13.91
N ASP A 444 23.72 -13.49 -14.73
CA ASP A 444 25.14 -13.22 -14.50
C ASP A 444 25.47 -11.73 -14.67
N GLY A 445 24.90 -11.09 -15.67
CA GLY A 445 24.96 -9.64 -15.85
C GLY A 445 24.35 -8.90 -14.65
N ALA A 446 23.17 -9.32 -14.20
CA ALA A 446 22.48 -8.75 -13.06
C ALA A 446 23.30 -8.86 -11.76
N LEU A 447 23.86 -10.02 -11.47
CA LEU A 447 24.70 -10.24 -10.29
C LEU A 447 26.01 -9.43 -10.36
N THR A 448 26.57 -9.26 -11.56
CA THR A 448 27.76 -8.43 -11.79
C THR A 448 27.44 -6.95 -11.52
N THR A 449 26.32 -6.47 -12.04
CA THR A 449 25.83 -5.11 -11.80
C THR A 449 25.68 -4.84 -10.31
N LEU A 450 25.03 -5.75 -9.56
CA LEU A 450 24.81 -5.61 -8.12
C LEU A 450 26.10 -5.71 -7.30
N LYS A 451 27.06 -6.56 -7.67
CA LYS A 451 28.37 -6.61 -7.00
C LYS A 451 29.14 -5.31 -7.16
N ASN A 452 29.08 -4.71 -8.36
CA ASN A 452 29.67 -3.39 -8.60
C ASN A 452 28.97 -2.30 -7.77
N ALA A 453 27.63 -2.37 -7.69
CA ALA A 453 26.86 -1.47 -6.85
C ALA A 453 27.19 -1.67 -5.36
N GLN A 454 27.32 -2.91 -4.87
CA GLN A 454 27.66 -3.21 -3.48
C GLN A 454 29.03 -2.64 -3.08
N SER A 455 30.00 -2.62 -4.01
CA SER A 455 31.30 -2.01 -3.78
C SER A 455 31.21 -0.48 -3.63
N LYS A 456 30.26 0.16 -4.30
CA LYS A 456 30.00 1.62 -4.19
C LYS A 456 29.15 1.96 -2.98
N PHE A 457 28.14 1.13 -2.68
CA PHE A 457 27.11 1.34 -1.66
C PHE A 457 27.10 0.20 -0.64
N PRO A 458 28.18 0.00 0.13
CA PRO A 458 28.34 -1.20 0.98
C PRO A 458 27.34 -1.31 2.14
N LYS A 459 26.62 -0.22 2.46
CA LYS A 459 25.61 -0.19 3.53
C LYS A 459 24.19 -0.35 3.01
N ASP A 460 23.98 -0.43 1.72
CA ASP A 460 22.65 -0.57 1.14
C ASP A 460 22.17 -2.03 1.25
N SER A 461 21.19 -2.24 2.13
CA SER A 461 20.59 -3.55 2.37
C SER A 461 19.75 -4.05 1.19
N THR A 462 19.23 -3.14 0.36
CA THR A 462 18.42 -3.47 -0.82
C THR A 462 19.26 -4.22 -1.85
N ILE A 463 20.50 -3.77 -2.08
CA ILE A 463 21.44 -4.45 -2.97
C ILE A 463 21.69 -5.87 -2.49
N THR A 464 21.98 -6.05 -1.19
CA THR A 464 22.24 -7.38 -0.62
C THR A 464 21.05 -8.32 -0.75
N SER A 465 19.85 -7.82 -0.47
CA SER A 465 18.61 -8.59 -0.61
C SER A 465 18.32 -8.95 -2.07
N THR A 466 18.58 -8.02 -3.00
CA THR A 466 18.38 -8.23 -4.44
C THR A 466 19.38 -9.25 -5.00
N ILE A 467 20.64 -9.24 -4.55
CA ILE A 467 21.64 -10.29 -4.89
C ILE A 467 21.11 -11.66 -4.49
N LYS A 468 20.60 -11.79 -3.27
CA LYS A 468 20.03 -13.07 -2.79
C LYS A 468 18.84 -13.50 -3.64
N ASN A 469 17.93 -12.58 -3.97
CA ASN A 469 16.77 -12.87 -4.80
C ASN A 469 17.16 -13.33 -6.21
N ILE A 470 18.01 -12.58 -6.90
CA ILE A 470 18.44 -12.91 -8.27
C ILE A 470 19.28 -14.21 -8.28
N SER A 471 20.09 -14.46 -7.24
CA SER A 471 20.78 -15.74 -7.10
C SER A 471 19.81 -16.90 -6.96
N GLY A 472 18.71 -16.73 -6.21
CA GLY A 472 17.61 -17.69 -6.16
C GLY A 472 16.97 -17.90 -7.53
N MET A 473 16.58 -16.84 -8.22
CA MET A 473 15.98 -16.91 -9.57
C MET A 473 16.92 -17.65 -10.57
N LYS A 474 18.23 -17.38 -10.50
CA LYS A 474 19.23 -18.10 -11.33
C LYS A 474 19.24 -19.59 -11.01
N THR A 475 19.24 -19.95 -9.73
CA THR A 475 19.20 -21.34 -9.28
C THR A 475 17.94 -22.04 -9.79
N ASP A 476 16.76 -21.42 -9.64
CA ASP A 476 15.49 -21.96 -10.09
C ASP A 476 15.44 -22.12 -11.62
N SER A 477 15.98 -21.16 -12.36
CA SER A 477 16.07 -21.20 -13.81
C SER A 477 16.98 -22.34 -14.29
N LEU A 478 18.15 -22.52 -13.65
CA LEU A 478 19.08 -23.61 -13.96
C LEU A 478 18.47 -24.97 -13.59
N PHE A 479 17.78 -25.04 -12.46
CA PHE A 479 17.11 -26.27 -12.02
C PHE A 479 16.00 -26.67 -13.01
N THR A 480 15.15 -25.72 -13.42
CA THR A 480 14.12 -25.96 -14.43
C THR A 480 14.73 -26.46 -15.74
N LYS A 481 15.76 -25.77 -16.24
CA LYS A 481 16.48 -26.19 -17.46
C LYS A 481 17.05 -27.58 -17.32
N ALA A 482 17.67 -27.92 -16.18
CA ALA A 482 18.23 -29.22 -15.95
C ALA A 482 17.15 -30.32 -15.89
N SER A 483 16.02 -30.03 -15.27
CA SER A 483 14.84 -30.91 -15.22
C SER A 483 14.25 -31.15 -16.60
N ASP A 484 14.16 -30.15 -17.45
CA ASP A 484 13.70 -30.27 -18.83
C ASP A 484 14.66 -31.16 -19.65
N LEU A 485 15.98 -30.99 -19.49
CA LEU A 485 16.97 -31.83 -20.12
C LEU A 485 16.84 -33.29 -19.65
N TYR A 486 16.64 -33.51 -18.36
CA TYR A 486 16.41 -34.84 -17.80
C TYR A 486 15.14 -35.48 -18.39
N ASN A 487 14.03 -34.78 -18.45
CA ASN A 487 12.77 -35.26 -19.01
C ASN A 487 12.88 -35.57 -20.49
N ASN A 488 13.73 -34.85 -21.22
CA ASN A 488 14.07 -35.11 -22.63
C ASN A 488 15.15 -36.19 -22.81
N LYS A 489 15.53 -36.90 -21.74
CA LYS A 489 16.52 -37.98 -21.72
C LYS A 489 17.96 -37.52 -22.09
N GLN A 490 18.23 -36.24 -22.00
CA GLN A 490 19.54 -35.62 -22.21
C GLN A 490 20.32 -35.62 -20.89
N TYR A 491 20.55 -36.80 -20.33
CA TYR A 491 21.05 -36.96 -18.96
C TYR A 491 22.44 -36.35 -18.72
N LYS A 492 23.34 -36.40 -19.71
CA LYS A 492 24.69 -35.81 -19.59
C LYS A 492 24.63 -34.26 -19.49
N GLU A 493 23.79 -33.65 -20.30
CA GLU A 493 23.55 -32.21 -20.30
C GLU A 493 22.80 -31.78 -19.02
N ALA A 494 21.87 -32.60 -18.55
CA ALA A 494 21.19 -32.39 -17.28
C ALA A 494 22.17 -32.38 -16.10
N ILE A 495 23.08 -33.37 -16.03
CA ILE A 495 24.15 -33.46 -15.02
C ILE A 495 24.98 -32.17 -15.02
N ASN A 496 25.47 -31.74 -16.17
CA ASN A 496 26.29 -30.54 -16.27
C ASN A 496 25.54 -29.29 -15.82
N THR A 497 24.25 -29.20 -16.14
CA THR A 497 23.42 -28.07 -15.76
C THR A 497 23.14 -28.10 -14.27
N TYR A 498 22.77 -29.22 -13.65
CA TYR A 498 22.61 -29.34 -12.21
C TYR A 498 23.89 -28.99 -11.44
N LEU A 499 25.05 -29.44 -11.93
CA LEU A 499 26.36 -29.12 -11.33
C LEU A 499 26.76 -27.66 -11.46
N SER A 500 26.18 -26.90 -12.40
CA SER A 500 26.40 -25.46 -12.53
C SER A 500 25.67 -24.62 -11.48
N ILE A 501 24.75 -25.23 -10.74
CA ILE A 501 24.03 -24.57 -9.64
C ILE A 501 24.99 -24.33 -8.48
N ASN A 502 25.18 -23.07 -8.13
CA ASN A 502 26.10 -22.65 -7.07
C ASN A 502 25.42 -21.56 -6.18
N PRO A 503 25.33 -21.79 -4.86
CA PRO A 503 25.76 -22.98 -4.14
C PRO A 503 24.96 -24.24 -4.51
N ALA A 504 25.60 -25.40 -4.41
CA ALA A 504 24.93 -26.67 -4.62
C ALA A 504 23.79 -26.89 -3.62
N THR A 505 22.66 -27.39 -4.08
CA THR A 505 21.51 -27.72 -3.25
C THR A 505 21.31 -29.23 -3.16
N ALA A 506 20.63 -29.72 -2.14
CA ALA A 506 20.29 -31.14 -2.05
C ALA A 506 19.53 -31.60 -3.30
N ASP A 507 18.57 -30.82 -3.76
CA ASP A 507 17.73 -31.12 -4.92
C ASP A 507 18.57 -31.17 -6.21
N SER A 508 19.56 -30.27 -6.39
CA SER A 508 20.45 -30.31 -7.53
C SER A 508 21.34 -31.58 -7.50
N MET A 509 21.81 -31.99 -6.32
CA MET A 509 22.58 -33.23 -6.18
C MET A 509 21.73 -34.48 -6.40
N ILE A 510 20.45 -34.46 -5.99
CA ILE A 510 19.47 -35.51 -6.33
C ILE A 510 19.31 -35.59 -7.85
N GLY A 511 19.10 -34.43 -8.51
CA GLY A 511 18.98 -34.39 -9.98
C GLY A 511 20.19 -34.95 -10.72
N VAL A 512 21.41 -34.70 -10.21
CA VAL A 512 22.65 -35.34 -10.74
C VAL A 512 22.61 -36.84 -10.50
N ALA A 513 22.29 -37.30 -9.29
CA ALA A 513 22.24 -38.70 -8.91
C ALA A 513 21.22 -39.49 -9.75
N THR A 514 19.99 -38.97 -9.90
CA THR A 514 18.96 -39.60 -10.74
C THR A 514 19.39 -39.68 -12.21
N SER A 515 20.07 -38.63 -12.71
CA SER A 515 20.56 -38.61 -14.08
C SER A 515 21.67 -39.69 -14.31
N TYR A 516 22.55 -39.90 -13.33
CA TYR A 516 23.52 -40.99 -13.38
C TYR A 516 22.85 -42.37 -13.27
N GLN A 517 21.82 -42.49 -12.46
CA GLN A 517 21.03 -43.72 -12.34
C GLN A 517 20.40 -44.11 -13.69
N GLU A 518 19.80 -43.14 -14.40
CA GLU A 518 19.24 -43.37 -15.73
C GLU A 518 20.33 -43.77 -16.78
N LEU A 519 21.56 -43.31 -16.61
CA LEU A 519 22.71 -43.71 -17.41
C LEU A 519 23.27 -45.10 -17.01
N GLY A 520 22.76 -45.71 -15.95
CA GLY A 520 23.26 -46.99 -15.41
C GLY A 520 24.55 -46.89 -14.57
N ASP A 521 25.01 -45.66 -14.30
CA ASP A 521 26.22 -45.39 -13.50
C ASP A 521 25.87 -45.30 -12.01
N ARG A 522 25.72 -46.48 -11.41
CA ARG A 522 25.30 -46.62 -10.01
C ARG A 522 26.29 -46.02 -9.03
N ASP A 523 27.60 -46.08 -9.33
CA ASP A 523 28.63 -45.57 -8.42
C ASP A 523 28.58 -44.05 -8.31
N ASN A 524 28.46 -43.35 -9.42
CA ASN A 524 28.27 -41.93 -9.41
C ASN A 524 26.89 -41.53 -8.82
N ALA A 525 25.83 -42.28 -9.11
CA ALA A 525 24.52 -42.06 -8.52
C ALA A 525 24.58 -42.10 -6.98
N ILE A 526 25.17 -43.13 -6.40
CA ILE A 526 25.38 -43.27 -4.95
C ILE A 526 26.18 -42.08 -4.40
N ALA A 527 27.31 -41.74 -5.04
CA ALA A 527 28.17 -40.65 -4.58
C ALA A 527 27.45 -39.31 -4.53
N TYR A 528 26.57 -39.01 -5.51
CA TYR A 528 25.82 -37.76 -5.54
C TYR A 528 24.61 -37.78 -4.63
N TYR A 529 23.92 -38.91 -4.41
CA TYR A 529 22.92 -39.02 -3.34
C TYR A 529 23.54 -38.85 -1.95
N GLN A 530 24.78 -39.36 -1.72
CA GLN A 530 25.50 -39.12 -0.47
C GLN A 530 25.74 -37.62 -0.23
N LYS A 531 26.19 -36.90 -1.27
CA LYS A 531 26.33 -35.41 -1.20
C LYS A 531 25.00 -34.73 -0.93
N ALA A 532 23.91 -35.18 -1.54
CA ALA A 532 22.58 -34.68 -1.26
C ALA A 532 22.18 -34.89 0.21
N LEU A 533 22.49 -36.08 0.75
CA LEU A 533 22.21 -36.42 2.14
C LEU A 533 23.09 -35.63 3.13
N GLU A 534 24.31 -35.24 2.76
CA GLU A 534 25.14 -34.32 3.54
C GLU A 534 24.51 -32.91 3.62
N LEU A 535 23.96 -32.44 2.50
CA LEU A 535 23.28 -31.14 2.43
C LEU A 535 21.92 -31.14 3.14
N LYS A 536 21.24 -32.29 3.22
CA LYS A 536 19.95 -32.49 3.87
C LYS A 536 19.93 -33.76 4.73
N PRO A 537 20.62 -33.76 5.87
CA PRO A 537 20.83 -34.95 6.69
C PRO A 537 19.56 -35.58 7.27
N VAL A 538 18.47 -34.85 7.27
CA VAL A 538 17.16 -35.25 7.83
C VAL A 538 16.19 -35.82 6.78
N ASP A 539 16.65 -36.04 5.57
CA ASP A 539 15.82 -36.59 4.50
C ASP A 539 15.97 -38.12 4.42
N SER A 540 14.90 -38.80 4.85
CA SER A 540 14.87 -40.28 4.88
C SER A 540 14.85 -40.91 3.50
N ASP A 541 14.30 -40.21 2.50
CA ASP A 541 14.11 -40.78 1.16
C ASP A 541 15.42 -40.83 0.40
N ILE A 542 16.31 -39.84 0.60
CA ILE A 542 17.66 -39.87 0.02
C ILE A 542 18.42 -41.12 0.54
N ALA A 543 18.34 -41.40 1.84
CA ALA A 543 18.97 -42.58 2.41
C ALA A 543 18.35 -43.87 1.85
N TYR A 544 17.06 -43.91 1.62
CA TYR A 544 16.37 -45.02 0.97
C TYR A 544 16.86 -45.23 -0.48
N TYR A 545 16.98 -44.16 -1.30
CA TYR A 545 17.47 -44.27 -2.67
C TYR A 545 18.90 -44.81 -2.74
N ILE A 546 19.76 -44.38 -1.81
CA ILE A 546 21.13 -44.97 -1.71
C ILE A 546 21.05 -46.49 -1.42
N ALA A 547 20.15 -46.88 -0.53
CA ALA A 547 19.99 -48.30 -0.19
C ALA A 547 19.49 -49.13 -1.39
N VAL A 548 18.55 -48.58 -2.18
CA VAL A 548 18.07 -49.24 -3.40
C VAL A 548 19.21 -49.48 -4.37
N LEU A 549 20.07 -48.46 -4.61
CA LEU A 549 21.21 -48.59 -5.52
C LEU A 549 22.25 -49.58 -5.04
N TYR A 550 22.50 -49.67 -3.71
CA TYR A 550 23.36 -50.73 -3.16
C TYR A 550 22.72 -52.12 -3.35
N GLY A 551 21.40 -52.23 -3.19
CA GLY A 551 20.68 -53.47 -3.46
C GLY A 551 20.76 -53.91 -4.91
N GLU A 552 20.66 -52.97 -5.89
CA GLU A 552 20.85 -53.23 -7.32
C GLU A 552 22.29 -53.68 -7.66
N LYS A 553 23.25 -53.35 -6.81
CA LYS A 553 24.64 -53.82 -6.90
C LYS A 553 24.89 -55.13 -6.14
N GLU A 554 23.84 -55.73 -5.57
CA GLU A 554 23.88 -56.90 -4.71
C GLU A 554 24.71 -56.72 -3.42
N ASP A 555 25.00 -55.46 -3.06
CA ASP A 555 25.65 -55.07 -1.81
C ASP A 555 24.61 -54.88 -0.69
N LEU A 556 24.08 -56.00 -0.21
CA LEU A 556 23.00 -55.98 0.78
C LEU A 556 23.45 -55.46 2.15
N ASP A 557 24.75 -55.50 2.46
CA ASP A 557 25.25 -54.98 3.74
C ASP A 557 25.18 -53.45 3.77
N HIS A 558 25.63 -52.76 2.74
CA HIS A 558 25.46 -51.31 2.64
C HIS A 558 24.00 -50.93 2.47
N ALA A 559 23.20 -51.73 1.72
CA ALA A 559 21.75 -51.46 1.63
C ALA A 559 21.09 -51.44 3.01
N LYS A 560 21.37 -52.44 3.86
CA LYS A 560 20.86 -52.49 5.25
C LYS A 560 21.29 -51.29 6.10
N ILE A 561 22.55 -50.84 5.95
CA ILE A 561 23.05 -49.64 6.67
C ILE A 561 22.21 -48.41 6.32
N TYR A 562 21.97 -48.17 5.00
CA TYR A 562 21.22 -47.00 4.58
C TYR A 562 19.73 -47.13 4.81
N LEU A 563 19.13 -48.32 4.78
CA LEU A 563 17.75 -48.56 5.19
C LEU A 563 17.55 -48.25 6.68
N ASN A 564 18.45 -48.69 7.54
CA ASN A 564 18.42 -48.36 8.96
C ASN A 564 18.62 -46.86 9.20
N LYS A 565 19.48 -46.20 8.41
CA LYS A 565 19.63 -44.73 8.45
C LYS A 565 18.33 -44.03 8.06
N SER A 566 17.67 -44.47 6.98
CA SER A 566 16.36 -43.95 6.58
C SER A 566 15.33 -44.07 7.69
N LEU A 567 15.22 -45.23 8.32
CA LEU A 567 14.28 -45.50 9.43
C LEU A 567 14.66 -44.78 10.73
N THR A 568 15.93 -44.45 10.94
CA THR A 568 16.38 -43.63 12.06
C THR A 568 15.94 -42.20 11.88
N ILE A 569 15.97 -41.67 10.65
CA ILE A 569 15.50 -40.32 10.29
C ILE A 569 13.97 -40.28 10.35
N ASN A 570 13.30 -41.24 9.74
CA ASN A 570 11.85 -41.34 9.70
C ASN A 570 11.38 -42.79 9.93
N LYS A 571 10.94 -43.09 11.14
CA LYS A 571 10.44 -44.42 11.52
C LYS A 571 9.23 -44.90 10.69
N ASN A 572 8.52 -43.99 10.06
CA ASN A 572 7.33 -44.26 9.25
C ASN A 572 7.66 -44.38 7.74
N ASN A 573 8.91 -44.42 7.35
CA ASN A 573 9.28 -44.69 5.96
C ASN A 573 8.93 -46.14 5.62
N THR A 574 7.75 -46.37 5.05
CA THR A 574 7.21 -47.69 4.73
C THR A 574 8.05 -48.40 3.70
N GLN A 575 8.54 -47.70 2.69
CA GLN A 575 9.38 -48.27 1.63
C GLN A 575 10.71 -48.84 2.18
N ALA A 576 11.35 -48.04 3.06
CA ALA A 576 12.58 -48.50 3.71
C ALA A 576 12.33 -49.69 4.64
N SER A 577 11.20 -49.68 5.37
CA SER A 577 10.84 -50.81 6.25
C SER A 577 10.51 -52.07 5.49
N GLU A 578 9.74 -51.95 4.41
CA GLU A 578 9.39 -53.09 3.56
C GLU A 578 10.62 -53.70 2.88
N TYR A 579 11.49 -52.83 2.34
CA TYR A 579 12.70 -53.28 1.68
C TYR A 579 13.67 -53.95 2.67
N LEU A 580 13.89 -53.38 3.85
CA LEU A 580 14.69 -54.00 4.90
C LEU A 580 14.13 -55.38 5.30
N THR A 581 12.79 -55.43 5.50
CA THR A 581 12.12 -56.69 5.83
C THR A 581 12.35 -57.76 4.73
N SER A 582 12.20 -57.38 3.46
CA SER A 582 12.41 -58.31 2.35
C SER A 582 13.84 -58.86 2.29
N ILE A 583 14.86 -58.02 2.54
CA ILE A 583 16.27 -58.48 2.63
C ILE A 583 16.41 -59.44 3.81
N LEU A 584 15.91 -59.11 4.98
CA LEU A 584 16.05 -59.95 6.17
C LEU A 584 15.32 -61.30 6.01
N GLU A 585 14.14 -61.31 5.38
CA GLU A 585 13.41 -62.56 5.10
C GLU A 585 14.14 -63.40 4.02
N ALA A 586 14.73 -62.77 2.98
CA ALA A 586 15.52 -63.47 2.02
C ALA A 586 16.80 -64.09 2.66
N GLU A 587 17.47 -63.37 3.55
CA GLU A 587 18.62 -63.89 4.30
C GLU A 587 18.22 -65.12 5.17
N LYS A 588 17.10 -65.04 5.87
CA LYS A 588 16.59 -66.16 6.67
C LYS A 588 16.26 -67.37 5.79
N SER A 589 15.63 -67.14 4.64
CA SER A 589 15.30 -68.20 3.69
C SER A 589 16.54 -68.86 3.14
N ASN A 590 17.55 -68.07 2.76
CA ASN A 590 18.81 -68.59 2.29
C ASN A 590 19.52 -69.40 3.38
N LEU A 591 19.56 -68.87 4.61
CA LEU A 591 20.18 -69.56 5.73
C LEU A 591 19.47 -70.90 6.04
N LEU A 592 18.12 -70.95 5.92
CA LEU A 592 17.33 -72.18 6.05
C LEU A 592 17.68 -73.17 4.95
N ASN A 593 17.70 -72.74 3.69
CA ASN A 593 18.02 -73.61 2.56
C ASN A 593 19.43 -74.20 2.67
N ASP A 594 20.41 -73.35 3.02
CA ASP A 594 21.79 -73.82 3.25
C ASP A 594 21.86 -74.83 4.40
N ALA A 595 21.14 -74.58 5.49
CA ALA A 595 21.13 -75.50 6.63
C ALA A 595 20.49 -76.86 6.28
N ILE A 596 19.42 -76.85 5.45
CA ILE A 596 18.75 -78.07 4.95
C ILE A 596 19.71 -78.84 3.99
N ALA A 597 20.34 -78.10 3.06
CA ALA A 597 21.31 -78.74 2.11
C ALA A 597 22.42 -79.43 2.89
N LEU A 598 23.02 -78.84 3.90
CA LEU A 598 23.99 -79.45 4.79
C LEU A 598 23.44 -80.69 5.57
N TYR A 599 22.15 -80.61 5.95
CA TYR A 599 21.48 -81.78 6.59
C TYR A 599 21.36 -82.95 5.60
N ASP A 600 20.93 -82.67 4.38
CA ASP A 600 20.76 -83.68 3.35
C ASP A 600 22.12 -84.31 2.94
N GLU A 601 23.21 -83.54 3.06
CA GLU A 601 24.59 -84.00 2.87
C GLU A 601 25.14 -84.80 4.09
N ASN A 602 24.34 -84.96 5.17
CA ASN A 602 24.74 -85.57 6.45
C ASN A 602 25.86 -84.82 7.21
N LYS A 603 26.05 -83.49 6.88
CA LYS A 603 26.99 -82.61 7.56
C LYS A 603 26.33 -81.99 8.77
N TYR A 604 25.89 -82.84 9.72
CA TYR A 604 25.02 -82.47 10.84
C TYR A 604 25.60 -81.38 11.74
N ASP A 605 26.89 -81.31 11.97
CA ASP A 605 27.48 -80.29 12.85
C ASP A 605 27.51 -78.95 12.18
N GLU A 606 27.76 -78.83 10.92
CA GLU A 606 27.71 -77.63 10.16
C GLU A 606 26.27 -77.16 9.99
N SER A 607 25.34 -78.06 9.72
CA SER A 607 23.92 -77.81 9.66
C SER A 607 23.37 -77.23 10.98
N LEU A 608 23.77 -77.81 12.13
CA LEU A 608 23.40 -77.31 13.45
C LEU A 608 23.86 -75.88 13.69
N VAL A 609 25.02 -75.46 13.25
CA VAL A 609 25.51 -74.09 13.38
C VAL A 609 24.54 -73.16 12.68
N LYS A 610 24.16 -73.49 11.43
CA LYS A 610 23.25 -72.64 10.63
C LYS A 610 21.83 -72.64 11.19
N PHE A 611 21.29 -73.79 11.64
CA PHE A 611 19.97 -73.78 12.28
C PHE A 611 19.96 -72.98 13.60
N ASN A 612 21.02 -73.07 14.40
CA ASN A 612 21.15 -72.26 15.61
C ASN A 612 21.21 -70.76 15.29
N GLU A 613 21.95 -70.40 14.25
CA GLU A 613 21.99 -69.02 13.79
C GLU A 613 20.61 -68.52 13.32
N LEU A 614 19.90 -69.33 12.51
CA LEU A 614 18.56 -68.99 12.05
C LEU A 614 17.58 -68.84 13.23
N LEU A 615 17.59 -69.76 14.18
CA LEU A 615 16.72 -69.73 15.35
C LEU A 615 17.06 -68.60 16.34
N SER A 616 18.29 -68.07 16.29
CA SER A 616 18.67 -66.86 17.02
C SER A 616 17.98 -65.60 16.45
N ARG A 617 17.71 -65.61 15.11
CA ARG A 617 17.06 -64.52 14.38
C ARG A 617 15.52 -64.72 14.31
N ASP A 618 15.08 -65.98 14.23
CA ASP A 618 13.68 -66.41 14.14
C ASP A 618 13.41 -67.64 14.99
N ALA A 619 13.23 -67.44 16.27
CA ALA A 619 13.03 -68.50 17.27
C ALA A 619 11.76 -69.35 17.03
N LYS A 620 10.88 -68.93 16.15
CA LYS A 620 9.63 -69.63 15.79
C LYS A 620 9.68 -70.27 14.40
N ASN A 621 10.83 -70.39 13.76
CA ASN A 621 10.94 -71.04 12.49
C ASN A 621 10.69 -72.54 12.64
N SER A 622 9.56 -73.00 12.21
CA SER A 622 9.09 -74.38 12.40
C SER A 622 9.96 -75.39 11.66
N TYR A 623 10.46 -75.03 10.48
CA TYR A 623 11.38 -75.89 9.71
C TYR A 623 12.74 -76.04 10.36
N ALA A 624 13.29 -74.92 10.84
CA ALA A 624 14.56 -74.94 11.55
C ALA A 624 14.51 -75.78 12.82
N LEU A 625 13.45 -75.64 13.59
CA LEU A 625 13.19 -76.45 14.79
C LEU A 625 13.02 -77.95 14.41
N TYR A 626 12.29 -78.23 13.35
CA TYR A 626 12.09 -79.58 12.88
C TYR A 626 13.42 -80.26 12.51
N TYR A 627 14.18 -79.66 11.60
CA TYR A 627 15.45 -80.24 11.17
C TYR A 627 16.49 -80.31 12.30
N ARG A 628 16.58 -79.30 13.16
CA ARG A 628 17.46 -79.32 14.33
C ARG A 628 17.08 -80.45 15.30
N GLY A 629 15.77 -80.64 15.54
CA GLY A 629 15.25 -81.74 16.30
C GLY A 629 15.61 -83.11 15.73
N MET A 630 15.53 -83.26 14.38
CA MET A 630 15.95 -84.45 13.67
C MET A 630 17.45 -84.74 13.82
N ILE A 631 18.29 -83.71 13.76
CA ILE A 631 19.74 -83.86 14.00
C ILE A 631 19.98 -84.25 15.47
N TYR A 632 19.30 -83.66 16.42
CA TYR A 632 19.45 -84.05 17.80
C TYR A 632 19.00 -85.48 18.07
N ASP A 633 17.92 -85.95 17.44
CA ASP A 633 17.52 -87.36 17.47
C ASP A 633 18.61 -88.27 16.94
N SER A 634 19.15 -87.99 15.71
CA SER A 634 20.18 -88.75 15.13
C SER A 634 21.51 -88.82 15.94
N LYS A 635 21.73 -87.77 16.79
CA LYS A 635 22.89 -87.69 17.71
C LYS A 635 22.52 -88.16 19.12
N GLU A 636 21.39 -88.84 19.32
CA GLU A 636 20.89 -89.36 20.58
C GLU A 636 20.72 -88.33 21.67
N LYS A 637 20.67 -87.03 21.29
CA LYS A 637 20.35 -85.91 22.21
C LYS A 637 18.82 -85.79 22.40
N ARG A 638 18.23 -86.86 22.93
CA ARG A 638 16.78 -87.11 22.96
C ARG A 638 15.96 -85.98 23.63
N ASN A 639 16.47 -85.40 24.70
CA ASN A 639 15.72 -84.35 25.41
C ASN A 639 15.67 -83.05 24.56
N GLU A 640 16.77 -82.67 23.90
CA GLU A 640 16.85 -81.53 22.97
C GLU A 640 15.97 -81.78 21.73
N ALA A 641 16.02 -83.00 21.15
CA ALA A 641 15.18 -83.41 20.04
C ALA A 641 13.69 -83.26 20.38
N ILE A 642 13.25 -83.81 21.52
CA ILE A 642 11.87 -83.68 21.99
C ILE A 642 11.47 -82.25 22.17
N ALA A 643 12.33 -81.35 22.69
CA ALA A 643 12.02 -79.95 22.91
C ALA A 643 11.76 -79.25 21.61
N ASP A 644 12.67 -79.43 20.62
CA ASP A 644 12.55 -78.78 19.32
C ASP A 644 11.38 -79.31 18.48
N LEU A 645 11.25 -80.65 18.38
CA LEU A 645 10.16 -81.28 17.63
C LEU A 645 8.78 -80.95 18.18
N LYS A 646 8.62 -80.80 19.51
CA LYS A 646 7.37 -80.29 20.12
C LYS A 646 7.05 -78.89 19.67
N GLN A 647 8.04 -77.99 19.67
CA GLN A 647 7.85 -76.65 19.21
C GLN A 647 7.55 -76.61 17.70
N ALA A 648 8.30 -77.37 16.89
CA ALA A 648 8.07 -77.49 15.45
C ALA A 648 6.63 -77.93 15.14
N TYR A 649 6.15 -78.99 15.79
CA TYR A 649 4.79 -79.48 15.62
C TYR A 649 3.71 -78.52 16.15
N ASN A 650 4.00 -77.78 17.22
CA ASN A 650 3.08 -76.78 17.70
C ASN A 650 2.88 -75.59 16.73
N LEU A 651 3.96 -75.22 16.03
CA LEU A 651 4.01 -74.14 15.04
C LEU A 651 3.47 -74.59 13.67
N ASN A 652 3.75 -75.81 13.27
CA ASN A 652 3.24 -76.40 12.03
C ASN A 652 2.70 -77.81 12.26
N LYS A 653 1.37 -77.98 12.17
CA LYS A 653 0.68 -79.22 12.40
C LYS A 653 0.90 -80.29 11.30
N ASP A 654 1.42 -79.90 10.14
CA ASP A 654 1.72 -80.80 9.06
C ASP A 654 2.94 -81.68 9.38
N PHE A 655 3.78 -81.28 10.33
CA PHE A 655 4.88 -82.09 10.82
C PHE A 655 4.43 -83.23 11.73
N THR A 656 3.46 -84.00 11.28
CA THR A 656 2.86 -85.12 12.01
C THR A 656 3.88 -86.14 12.44
N ILE A 657 4.93 -86.35 11.63
CA ILE A 657 6.06 -87.27 11.90
C ILE A 657 6.79 -86.91 13.21
N CYS A 658 6.74 -85.63 13.66
CA CYS A 658 7.31 -85.24 14.95
C CYS A 658 6.75 -86.07 16.09
N ASN A 659 5.44 -86.38 16.03
CA ASN A 659 4.81 -87.19 17.10
C ASN A 659 5.40 -88.59 17.20
N TYR A 660 5.75 -89.21 16.05
CA TYR A 660 6.41 -90.51 16.01
C TYR A 660 7.80 -90.43 16.62
N ILE A 661 8.62 -89.46 16.24
CA ILE A 661 10.01 -89.32 16.71
C ILE A 661 10.02 -88.98 18.21
N ILE A 662 9.20 -88.05 18.62
CA ILE A 662 9.02 -87.67 20.03
C ILE A 662 8.63 -88.93 20.88
N ALA A 663 7.75 -89.73 20.30
CA ALA A 663 7.32 -90.99 21.02
C ALA A 663 8.48 -91.98 21.08
N SER A 664 9.26 -92.14 20.00
CA SER A 664 10.44 -93.03 19.98
C SER A 664 11.49 -92.56 20.99
N ASP A 665 11.75 -91.27 21.04
CA ASP A 665 12.67 -90.68 22.03
C ASP A 665 12.23 -90.86 23.43
N TYR A 666 10.94 -90.64 23.71
CA TYR A 666 10.37 -90.92 25.10
C TYR A 666 10.46 -92.38 25.41
N ASP A 667 10.22 -93.27 24.48
CA ASP A 667 10.30 -94.74 24.71
C ASP A 667 11.75 -95.14 25.03
N ALA A 668 12.70 -94.64 24.30
CA ALA A 668 14.15 -94.86 24.53
C ALA A 668 14.62 -94.27 25.86
N LEU A 669 13.99 -93.21 26.38
CA LEU A 669 14.23 -92.64 27.72
C LEU A 669 13.49 -93.35 28.82
N GLY A 670 12.69 -94.43 28.54
CA GLY A 670 11.90 -95.12 29.49
C GLY A 670 10.67 -94.38 30.01
N LYS A 671 10.28 -93.27 29.37
CA LYS A 671 9.13 -92.43 29.74
C LYS A 671 7.88 -92.90 29.00
N PHE A 672 7.45 -94.13 29.34
CA PHE A 672 6.44 -94.89 28.61
C PHE A 672 5.05 -94.23 28.55
N ASN A 673 4.68 -93.48 29.55
CA ASN A 673 3.40 -92.77 29.55
C ASN A 673 3.39 -91.67 28.46
N ASP A 674 4.49 -90.89 28.36
CA ASP A 674 4.63 -89.87 27.33
C ASP A 674 4.77 -90.51 25.95
N ALA A 675 5.57 -91.56 25.81
CA ALA A 675 5.72 -92.35 24.58
C ALA A 675 4.33 -92.84 24.08
N TYR A 676 3.53 -93.45 24.93
CA TYR A 676 2.17 -93.85 24.60
C TYR A 676 1.31 -92.69 24.02
N LYS A 677 1.37 -91.51 24.66
CA LYS A 677 0.61 -90.33 24.27
C LYS A 677 0.97 -89.95 22.83
N TYR A 678 2.25 -89.82 22.48
CA TYR A 678 2.71 -89.36 21.20
C TYR A 678 2.62 -90.47 20.14
N TYR A 679 2.86 -91.76 20.38
CA TYR A 679 2.56 -92.84 19.45
C TYR A 679 1.07 -92.87 19.11
N SER A 680 0.18 -92.77 20.13
CA SER A 680 -1.24 -92.70 19.88
C SER A 680 -1.67 -91.49 19.06
N ALA A 681 -1.04 -90.34 19.27
CA ALA A 681 -1.31 -89.14 18.49
C ALA A 681 -0.90 -89.30 16.98
N TYR A 682 0.26 -89.92 16.73
CA TYR A 682 0.72 -90.24 15.36
C TYR A 682 -0.16 -91.31 14.72
N ALA A 683 -0.45 -92.41 15.42
CA ALA A 683 -1.29 -93.46 14.91
C ALA A 683 -2.69 -93.04 14.53
N ASN A 684 -3.25 -92.02 15.19
CA ASN A 684 -4.56 -91.42 14.88
C ASN A 684 -4.51 -90.19 13.93
N SER A 685 -3.36 -89.86 13.45
CA SER A 685 -3.21 -88.72 12.49
C SER A 685 -3.64 -89.19 11.06
N ASN A 686 -3.92 -88.19 10.20
CA ASN A 686 -4.34 -88.45 8.82
C ASN A 686 -3.20 -88.75 7.84
N VAL A 687 -2.06 -89.32 8.32
CA VAL A 687 -0.99 -89.77 7.46
C VAL A 687 -1.32 -91.11 6.80
N GLU A 688 -0.67 -91.42 5.69
CA GLU A 688 -0.81 -92.71 5.04
C GLU A 688 -0.44 -93.83 6.02
N ASP A 689 -1.06 -95.02 5.83
CA ASP A 689 -0.82 -96.17 6.72
C ASP A 689 0.45 -96.92 6.28
N ASP A 690 1.56 -96.25 6.55
CA ASP A 690 2.96 -96.74 6.29
C ASP A 690 3.47 -97.57 7.48
N GLU A 691 4.72 -98.05 7.35
CA GLU A 691 5.38 -98.84 8.37
C GLU A 691 5.52 -98.10 9.73
N TYR A 692 5.72 -96.75 9.72
CA TYR A 692 5.84 -95.95 10.92
C TYR A 692 4.50 -95.82 11.64
N LYS A 693 3.43 -95.69 10.91
CA LYS A 693 2.07 -95.63 11.49
C LYS A 693 1.64 -97.00 12.05
N GLN A 694 1.94 -98.10 11.34
CA GLN A 694 1.73 -99.49 11.78
C GLN A 694 2.55 -99.79 13.04
N TYR A 695 3.80 -99.40 13.11
CA TYR A 695 4.64 -99.56 14.30
C TYR A 695 4.09 -98.73 15.46
N ALA A 696 3.72 -97.43 15.20
CA ALA A 696 3.14 -96.55 16.23
C ALA A 696 1.87 -97.11 16.83
N LYS A 697 0.96 -97.71 15.99
CA LYS A 697 -0.22 -98.38 16.46
C LYS A 697 0.07 -99.54 17.37
N ALA A 698 1.00 -100.43 16.97
CA ALA A 698 1.42 -101.61 17.72
C ALA A 698 2.09 -101.20 19.06
N ARG A 699 3.02 -100.26 18.97
CA ARG A 699 3.76 -99.84 20.17
C ARG A 699 2.90 -99.03 21.15
N ALA A 700 1.95 -98.24 20.68
CA ALA A 700 0.98 -97.56 21.55
C ALA A 700 0.11 -98.58 22.31
N GLU A 701 -0.33 -99.72 21.69
CA GLU A 701 -1.10 -100.73 22.34
C GLU A 701 -0.26 -101.48 23.44
N GLU A 702 1.04 -101.72 23.14
CA GLU A 702 1.95 -102.31 24.14
C GLU A 702 2.16 -101.38 25.34
N LEU A 703 2.27 -100.07 25.13
CA LEU A 703 2.55 -99.08 26.14
C LEU A 703 1.29 -98.63 26.92
N LYS A 704 0.12 -99.01 26.50
CA LYS A 704 -1.18 -98.68 27.10
C LYS A 704 -1.26 -98.97 28.59
N LYS A 705 -0.56 -100.07 29.01
CA LYS A 705 -0.50 -100.48 30.47
C LYS A 705 0.21 -99.43 31.33
N TYR A 706 1.02 -98.55 30.76
CA TYR A 706 1.69 -97.48 31.47
C TYR A 706 0.93 -96.14 31.37
N ALA A 707 -0.18 -96.13 30.60
CA ALA A 707 -1.01 -94.95 30.52
C ALA A 707 -1.63 -94.63 31.85
N THR A 708 -1.31 -93.47 32.38
CA THR A 708 -1.97 -92.92 33.54
C THR A 708 -3.44 -92.66 33.18
N PRO A 709 -4.45 -93.13 33.92
CA PRO A 709 -5.83 -92.78 33.64
C PRO A 709 -5.99 -91.27 33.66
N ALA A 710 -6.58 -90.67 32.60
CA ALA A 710 -6.89 -89.28 32.56
C ALA A 710 -7.76 -88.97 33.82
N ASN A 711 -7.22 -88.20 34.75
CA ASN A 711 -8.03 -87.67 35.86
C ASN A 711 -9.22 -86.93 35.22
N LYS A 712 -10.43 -87.40 35.49
CA LYS A 712 -11.71 -86.75 35.15
C LYS A 712 -11.87 -85.42 35.83
#